data_ba564667e5d25b426267243401fbd41b
#
_entry.id   ba564667e5d25b426267243401fbd41b
#
_cell.length_a   1.000
_cell.length_b   1.000
_cell.length_c   1.000
_cell.angle_alpha   90.00
_cell.angle_beta   90.00
_cell.angle_gamma   90.00
#
_symmetry.space_group_name_H-M   'P 1'
#
loop_
_entity.id
_entity.type
_entity.pdbx_description
1 polymer ?
#
loop_
_entity_poly.entity_id
_entity_poly.type
_entity_poly.pdbx_seq_one_letter_code
_entity_poly.pdbx_strand_id
1 'polypeptide(L)'
;LVLCVEHCLYFLTGFFVNLDAAWFADGKMEFKFVAVSDEDPTDTMWEEGYNRVVTLPALGEGDVVAYDLDQAFFAVYNTKVAGTLVPVFSLRTKESFGVGDFGDLRQMVDFMCATGQKVLQVLPINDSTITHTWTDSYPYSCISIFAIHPQYACLHKLPLLDDKGKREKYEKERRELNALPQIDYERVNNAKLAYLHDLYAQEGAKTLGTPAFKEFFKENAQWLVPYAQYCTLRDEYGTADFTMWKDHNLWDEADRKRLSEPRTKEYKAVAFWYYVQFVLGEQMKAVHEYARQHHVILKGDIPIGVNRYSCDVWTEPRYFNLNGQAGAPPDSFSTNGQTWGFPTYNWDEMIKDGCQWWVRRFGNMAKYFDAYRIDHVLGFFRIWEIPIDAVHGLLGQFAPALGMTADEIRGYGLNFQEERFTEPFITDWVLDRVFKERAAEVRDKYLDRIDSERYKMKPEYDTQKKIQKLFENVTDENELNFRDGLYSLISDVLFVRDRNDKGKFHPRISVQFDFIYESLYDNDKAAFNRLYNDYFYRRNNQFWYGEAMKKLPVVVQATRMLVCAEDLGMVPDCVPWVMNQLRILSLEIQSMPKDPHVRFGHLSRNPYRSVCTFSTHDMPTLRQWWDEDWDRTQAY
;
A
#
# COMPACT_ATOMS: atom_id res chain seq x y z
N LEU A 1 -6.54 42.69 5.45
CA LEU A 1 -7.74 42.59 4.59
C LEU A 1 -8.57 41.41 5.08
N VAL A 2 -9.86 41.63 5.35
CA VAL A 2 -10.80 40.54 5.68
C VAL A 2 -11.48 40.17 4.38
N LEU A 3 -11.23 38.96 3.88
CA LEU A 3 -11.92 38.40 2.74
C LEU A 3 -13.12 37.59 3.27
N CYS A 4 -14.32 38.12 3.06
CA CYS A 4 -15.57 37.43 3.38
C CYS A 4 -15.98 36.57 2.18
N VAL A 5 -16.22 35.30 2.42
CA VAL A 5 -16.64 34.34 1.38
C VAL A 5 -18.03 33.87 1.75
N GLU A 6 -19.03 34.25 0.99
CA GLU A 6 -20.41 33.79 1.15
C GLU A 6 -20.53 32.35 0.59
N HIS A 7 -21.14 31.46 1.37
CA HIS A 7 -21.40 30.04 1.08
C HIS A 7 -20.22 29.06 1.10
N CYS A 8 -19.94 28.53 2.27
CA CYS A 8 -18.97 27.45 2.45
C CYS A 8 -19.59 26.23 3.14
N LEU A 9 -20.40 25.47 2.44
CA LEU A 9 -20.78 24.12 2.87
C LEU A 9 -20.73 23.04 1.76
N TYR A 10 -20.22 23.35 0.56
CA TYR A 10 -20.05 22.37 -0.49
C TYR A 10 -18.66 22.47 -1.16
N PHE A 11 -17.95 21.39 -1.16
CA PHE A 11 -16.56 21.11 -1.50
C PHE A 11 -16.10 21.40 -2.96
N LEU A 12 -16.75 22.24 -3.75
CA LEU A 12 -16.47 22.31 -5.20
C LEU A 12 -16.51 23.69 -5.86
N THR A 13 -16.48 24.80 -5.14
CA THR A 13 -16.43 26.14 -5.80
C THR A 13 -15.13 26.85 -5.50
N GLY A 14 -14.37 27.15 -6.53
CA GLY A 14 -13.26 28.11 -6.46
C GLY A 14 -13.81 29.53 -6.30
N PHE A 15 -13.26 30.30 -5.38
CA PHE A 15 -13.57 31.72 -5.22
C PHE A 15 -12.44 32.54 -5.87
N PHE A 16 -12.83 33.53 -6.64
CA PHE A 16 -11.88 34.46 -7.24
C PHE A 16 -12.07 35.84 -6.63
N VAL A 17 -11.00 36.45 -6.18
CA VAL A 17 -10.97 37.81 -5.68
C VAL A 17 -9.95 38.60 -6.50
N ASN A 18 -10.39 39.67 -7.14
CA ASN A 18 -9.49 40.59 -7.81
C ASN A 18 -8.98 41.63 -6.81
N LEU A 19 -7.67 41.71 -6.65
CA LEU A 19 -7.00 42.64 -5.76
C LEU A 19 -6.20 43.65 -6.59
N ASP A 20 -6.29 44.93 -6.20
CA ASP A 20 -5.46 45.98 -6.80
C ASP A 20 -4.03 45.88 -6.23
N ALA A 21 -3.01 45.98 -7.09
CA ALA A 21 -1.62 45.99 -6.68
C ALA A 21 -1.31 47.13 -5.69
N ALA A 22 -2.07 48.22 -5.72
CA ALA A 22 -1.95 49.32 -4.76
C ALA A 22 -2.25 48.92 -3.29
N TRP A 23 -2.90 47.79 -3.06
CA TRP A 23 -3.19 47.29 -1.70
C TRP A 23 -2.01 46.54 -1.08
N PHE A 24 -0.92 46.36 -1.81
CA PHE A 24 0.24 45.65 -1.33
C PHE A 24 1.28 46.65 -0.80
N ALA A 25 1.41 46.76 0.52
CA ALA A 25 2.43 47.59 1.16
C ALA A 25 3.82 46.97 0.93
N ASP A 26 4.73 47.72 0.35
CA ASP A 26 6.09 47.24 0.02
C ASP A 26 6.08 45.94 -0.81
N GLY A 27 5.09 45.79 -1.71
CA GLY A 27 4.90 44.57 -2.51
C GLY A 27 4.44 43.35 -1.75
N LYS A 28 3.95 43.51 -0.49
CA LYS A 28 3.45 42.41 0.34
C LYS A 28 2.06 42.73 0.86
N MET A 29 1.24 41.69 0.97
CA MET A 29 -0.05 41.74 1.61
C MET A 29 -0.18 40.64 2.64
N GLU A 30 -0.55 40.99 3.87
CA GLU A 30 -0.92 40.05 4.90
C GLU A 30 -2.44 39.92 4.97
N PHE A 31 -2.94 38.68 5.05
CA PHE A 31 -4.37 38.42 5.14
C PHE A 31 -4.65 37.12 5.88
N LYS A 32 -5.91 36.94 6.24
CA LYS A 32 -6.48 35.70 6.76
C LYS A 32 -7.87 35.50 6.19
N PHE A 33 -8.30 34.23 6.10
CA PHE A 33 -9.68 33.90 5.80
C PHE A 33 -10.52 33.96 7.08
N VAL A 34 -11.79 34.35 6.93
CA VAL A 34 -12.79 34.34 7.98
C VAL A 34 -14.01 33.62 7.44
N ALA A 35 -14.44 32.55 8.11
CA ALA A 35 -15.75 31.94 7.89
C ALA A 35 -16.78 32.69 8.72
N VAL A 36 -17.90 33.06 8.11
CA VAL A 36 -19.01 33.77 8.75
C VAL A 36 -20.24 32.89 8.61
N SER A 37 -20.99 32.72 9.69
CA SER A 37 -22.27 31.98 9.68
C SER A 37 -23.30 32.68 8.81
N ASP A 38 -23.99 31.94 7.95
CA ASP A 38 -25.11 32.46 7.15
C ASP A 38 -26.33 32.83 8.00
N GLU A 39 -26.47 32.19 9.16
CA GLU A 39 -27.59 32.42 10.07
C GLU A 39 -27.31 33.57 11.05
N ASP A 40 -26.06 33.76 11.47
CA ASP A 40 -25.63 34.81 12.39
C ASP A 40 -24.30 35.43 11.94
N PRO A 41 -24.32 36.60 11.30
CA PRO A 41 -23.07 37.25 10.83
C PRO A 41 -22.10 37.66 11.94
N THR A 42 -22.50 37.57 13.21
CA THR A 42 -21.61 37.81 14.36
C THR A 42 -20.86 36.55 14.75
N ASP A 43 -21.30 35.37 14.34
CA ASP A 43 -20.61 34.11 14.52
C ASP A 43 -19.57 33.97 13.42
N THR A 44 -18.34 34.33 13.78
CA THR A 44 -17.19 34.37 12.88
C THR A 44 -16.08 33.47 13.36
N MET A 45 -15.47 32.73 12.46
CA MET A 45 -14.32 31.88 12.74
C MET A 45 -13.13 32.33 11.91
N TRP A 46 -12.04 32.66 12.57
CA TRP A 46 -10.80 33.02 11.92
C TRP A 46 -9.98 31.80 11.52
N GLU A 47 -9.34 31.90 10.38
CA GLU A 47 -8.37 30.89 9.95
C GLU A 47 -7.30 30.65 11.01
N GLU A 48 -6.94 29.38 11.26
CA GLU A 48 -5.85 29.01 12.19
C GLU A 48 -4.46 29.37 11.66
N GLY A 49 -3.48 29.43 12.56
CA GLY A 49 -2.09 29.70 12.25
C GLY A 49 -1.74 31.17 12.14
N TYR A 50 -0.62 31.49 11.49
CA TYR A 50 -0.18 32.85 11.22
C TYR A 50 -0.94 33.49 10.06
N ASN A 51 -0.87 34.83 9.95
CA ASN A 51 -1.38 35.51 8.76
C ASN A 51 -0.65 35.00 7.51
N ARG A 52 -1.39 34.86 6.43
CA ARG A 52 -0.81 34.54 5.11
C ARG A 52 -0.13 35.78 4.56
N VAL A 53 0.97 35.57 3.88
CA VAL A 53 1.72 36.66 3.22
C VAL A 53 1.82 36.32 1.72
N VAL A 54 1.32 37.21 0.89
CA VAL A 54 1.51 37.16 -0.56
C VAL A 54 2.47 38.29 -0.94
N THR A 55 3.46 37.95 -1.74
CA THR A 55 4.43 38.93 -2.27
C THR A 55 4.23 39.08 -3.76
N LEU A 56 4.01 40.31 -4.22
CA LEU A 56 3.92 40.58 -5.65
C LEU A 56 5.31 40.54 -6.29
N PRO A 57 5.46 39.87 -7.43
CA PRO A 57 6.64 40.03 -8.28
C PRO A 57 6.66 41.46 -8.90
N ALA A 58 7.74 41.82 -9.53
CA ALA A 58 7.77 43.05 -10.33
C ALA A 58 6.78 42.94 -11.51
N LEU A 59 5.81 43.83 -11.56
CA LEU A 59 4.76 43.87 -12.57
C LEU A 59 4.97 45.02 -13.53
N GLY A 60 4.72 44.78 -14.82
CA GLY A 60 4.55 45.80 -15.86
C GLY A 60 3.10 46.30 -15.93
N GLU A 61 2.89 47.35 -16.68
CA GLU A 61 1.54 47.89 -16.92
C GLU A 61 0.68 46.87 -17.68
N GLY A 62 -0.44 46.45 -17.05
CA GLY A 62 -1.39 45.46 -17.62
C GLY A 62 -1.10 44.01 -17.23
N ASP A 63 -0.04 43.75 -16.47
CA ASP A 63 0.24 42.40 -15.99
C ASP A 63 -0.79 41.95 -14.94
N VAL A 64 -1.12 40.66 -14.99
CA VAL A 64 -2.00 39.97 -14.03
C VAL A 64 -1.24 38.78 -13.45
N VAL A 65 -1.24 38.68 -12.13
CA VAL A 65 -0.69 37.53 -11.42
C VAL A 65 -1.83 36.79 -10.72
N ALA A 66 -1.96 35.50 -10.97
CA ALA A 66 -2.89 34.63 -10.27
C ALA A 66 -2.16 33.86 -9.16
N TYR A 67 -2.67 33.96 -7.94
CA TYR A 67 -2.26 33.11 -6.82
C TYR A 67 -3.36 32.09 -6.57
N ASP A 68 -3.05 30.83 -6.71
CA ASP A 68 -3.93 29.73 -6.34
C ASP A 68 -3.67 29.37 -4.87
N LEU A 69 -4.72 29.46 -4.06
CA LEU A 69 -4.68 29.18 -2.62
C LEU A 69 -5.60 27.99 -2.34
N ASP A 70 -5.02 26.82 -2.36
CA ASP A 70 -5.75 25.56 -2.34
C ASP A 70 -6.59 25.32 -1.08
N GLN A 71 -6.23 25.88 0.07
CA GLN A 71 -6.88 25.57 1.35
C GLN A 71 -6.87 26.74 2.32
N ALA A 72 -8.00 26.95 3.01
CA ALA A 72 -8.09 27.74 4.23
C ALA A 72 -8.35 26.82 5.44
N PHE A 73 -7.74 27.13 6.58
CA PHE A 73 -7.73 26.25 7.74
C PHE A 73 -8.48 26.90 8.91
N PHE A 74 -9.67 26.38 9.19
CA PHE A 74 -10.49 26.81 10.32
C PHE A 74 -10.48 25.77 11.42
N ALA A 75 -10.58 26.19 12.69
CA ALA A 75 -10.89 25.32 13.82
C ALA A 75 -12.32 24.82 13.66
N VAL A 76 -12.52 23.96 12.68
CA VAL A 76 -13.84 23.39 12.39
C VAL A 76 -14.31 22.67 13.64
N TYR A 77 -15.59 22.89 13.98
CA TYR A 77 -16.34 22.18 15.01
C TYR A 77 -15.82 20.75 15.21
N ASN A 78 -15.71 20.32 16.45
CA ASN A 78 -15.35 18.95 16.82
C ASN A 78 -16.35 17.95 16.25
N THR A 79 -16.34 17.78 14.94
CA THR A 79 -17.21 16.85 14.23
C THR A 79 -16.68 15.45 14.40
N LYS A 80 -17.49 14.60 15.02
CA LYS A 80 -17.23 13.17 15.10
C LYS A 80 -18.25 12.44 14.25
N VAL A 81 -17.78 11.55 13.41
CA VAL A 81 -18.64 10.75 12.54
C VAL A 81 -18.40 9.27 12.77
N ALA A 82 -19.45 8.47 12.64
CA ALA A 82 -19.35 7.02 12.64
C ALA A 82 -19.33 6.48 11.22
N GLY A 83 -18.65 5.35 11.03
CA GLY A 83 -18.57 4.68 9.74
C GLY A 83 -18.37 3.18 9.89
N THR A 84 -18.47 2.50 8.76
CA THR A 84 -18.19 1.07 8.64
C THR A 84 -17.09 0.86 7.60
N LEU A 85 -16.15 -0.03 7.90
CA LEU A 85 -15.23 -0.61 6.91
C LEU A 85 -15.81 -1.95 6.46
N VAL A 86 -15.93 -2.15 5.16
CA VAL A 86 -16.34 -3.42 4.57
C VAL A 86 -15.63 -3.65 3.25
N PRO A 87 -15.00 -4.82 3.03
CA PRO A 87 -14.50 -5.18 1.71
C PRO A 87 -15.66 -5.31 0.73
N VAL A 88 -15.57 -4.70 -0.47
CA VAL A 88 -16.64 -4.80 -1.47
C VAL A 88 -16.96 -6.26 -1.77
N PHE A 89 -15.94 -7.09 -1.94
CA PHE A 89 -16.11 -8.53 -2.24
C PHE A 89 -16.88 -9.32 -1.17
N SER A 90 -16.90 -8.85 0.08
CA SER A 90 -17.62 -9.53 1.18
C SER A 90 -19.11 -9.20 1.24
N LEU A 91 -19.56 -8.17 0.52
CA LEU A 91 -20.97 -7.82 0.43
C LEU A 91 -21.74 -8.92 -0.31
N ARG A 92 -22.97 -9.18 0.14
CA ARG A 92 -23.81 -10.18 -0.50
C ARG A 92 -25.27 -9.80 -0.39
N THR A 93 -25.94 -9.72 -1.54
CA THR A 93 -27.38 -9.54 -1.68
C THR A 93 -27.99 -10.69 -2.47
N LYS A 94 -29.29 -10.65 -2.71
CA LYS A 94 -29.96 -11.65 -3.57
C LYS A 94 -29.52 -11.55 -5.03
N GLU A 95 -29.01 -10.39 -5.45
CA GLU A 95 -28.61 -10.08 -6.82
C GLU A 95 -27.13 -10.29 -7.10
N SER A 96 -26.30 -10.47 -6.06
CA SER A 96 -24.87 -10.68 -6.20
C SER A 96 -24.54 -11.92 -7.02
N PHE A 97 -23.40 -11.90 -7.69
CA PHE A 97 -22.89 -13.01 -8.49
C PHE A 97 -21.87 -13.86 -7.72
N GLY A 98 -22.18 -14.21 -6.47
CA GLY A 98 -21.31 -14.98 -5.58
C GLY A 98 -20.19 -14.19 -4.93
N VAL A 99 -20.01 -12.93 -5.29
CA VAL A 99 -19.08 -11.94 -4.73
C VAL A 99 -19.76 -10.59 -4.73
N GLY A 100 -19.43 -9.73 -3.77
CA GLY A 100 -19.95 -8.36 -3.73
C GLY A 100 -19.41 -7.52 -4.89
N ASP A 101 -20.26 -6.68 -5.43
CA ASP A 101 -19.95 -5.79 -6.56
C ASP A 101 -20.46 -4.36 -6.35
N PHE A 102 -20.35 -3.51 -7.35
CA PHE A 102 -20.73 -2.10 -7.23
C PHE A 102 -22.25 -1.88 -7.08
N GLY A 103 -23.08 -2.86 -7.47
CA GLY A 103 -24.52 -2.85 -7.14
C GLY A 103 -24.77 -3.09 -5.66
N ASP A 104 -24.02 -4.01 -5.05
CA ASP A 104 -24.06 -4.31 -3.62
C ASP A 104 -23.49 -3.14 -2.80
N LEU A 105 -22.42 -2.49 -3.28
CA LEU A 105 -21.84 -1.31 -2.65
C LEU A 105 -22.84 -0.14 -2.58
N ARG A 106 -23.65 0.04 -3.64
CA ARG A 106 -24.72 1.04 -3.62
C ARG A 106 -25.77 0.73 -2.55
N GLN A 107 -26.17 -0.53 -2.40
CA GLN A 107 -27.11 -0.94 -1.33
C GLN A 107 -26.48 -0.74 0.06
N MET A 108 -25.15 -0.89 0.19
CA MET A 108 -24.48 -0.57 1.45
C MET A 108 -24.54 0.93 1.79
N VAL A 109 -24.53 1.83 0.79
CA VAL A 109 -24.81 3.27 1.03
C VAL A 109 -26.20 3.48 1.63
N ASP A 110 -27.23 2.77 1.13
CA ASP A 110 -28.58 2.84 1.71
C ASP A 110 -28.59 2.39 3.18
N PHE A 111 -27.84 1.33 3.50
CA PHE A 111 -27.68 0.87 4.89
C PHE A 111 -27.00 1.93 5.78
N MET A 112 -25.95 2.60 5.28
CA MET A 112 -25.28 3.69 5.99
C MET A 112 -26.26 4.82 6.32
N CYS A 113 -27.10 5.21 5.36
CA CYS A 113 -28.14 6.22 5.56
C CYS A 113 -29.15 5.79 6.63
N ALA A 114 -29.65 4.56 6.54
CA ALA A 114 -30.65 4.02 7.46
C ALA A 114 -30.12 3.94 8.91
N THR A 115 -28.83 3.78 9.09
CA THR A 115 -28.18 3.69 10.41
C THR A 115 -27.53 4.99 10.87
N GLY A 116 -27.64 6.08 10.10
CA GLY A 116 -27.09 7.39 10.44
C GLY A 116 -25.56 7.49 10.34
N GLN A 117 -24.91 6.50 9.74
CA GLN A 117 -23.48 6.49 9.53
C GLN A 117 -23.09 7.41 8.35
N LYS A 118 -21.88 7.96 8.39
CA LYS A 118 -21.43 8.96 7.42
C LYS A 118 -20.22 8.56 6.61
N VAL A 119 -19.46 7.54 7.00
CA VAL A 119 -18.24 7.09 6.30
C VAL A 119 -18.33 5.61 5.96
N LEU A 120 -18.28 5.28 4.68
CA LEU A 120 -18.16 3.92 4.20
C LEU A 120 -16.74 3.72 3.67
N GLN A 121 -15.94 2.98 4.40
CA GLN A 121 -14.57 2.61 3.97
C GLN A 121 -14.61 1.25 3.29
N VAL A 122 -13.88 1.14 2.17
CA VAL A 122 -13.68 -0.13 1.45
C VAL A 122 -12.19 -0.49 1.44
N LEU A 123 -11.88 -1.77 1.21
CA LEU A 123 -10.51 -2.21 0.90
C LEU A 123 -10.16 -1.88 -0.55
N PRO A 124 -8.89 -2.03 -0.98
CA PRO A 124 -8.49 -1.70 -2.34
C PRO A 124 -9.35 -2.38 -3.39
N ILE A 125 -9.76 -1.62 -4.41
CA ILE A 125 -10.59 -2.11 -5.51
C ILE A 125 -9.82 -2.34 -6.81
N ASN A 126 -8.51 -2.11 -6.77
CA ASN A 126 -7.65 -2.27 -7.95
C ASN A 126 -7.57 -3.72 -8.42
N ASP A 127 -7.29 -3.89 -9.71
CA ASP A 127 -7.11 -5.21 -10.30
C ASP A 127 -5.87 -5.91 -9.73
N SER A 128 -6.07 -7.12 -9.24
CA SER A 128 -5.05 -8.01 -8.65
C SER A 128 -4.93 -9.35 -9.41
N THR A 129 -5.43 -9.41 -10.64
CA THR A 129 -5.46 -10.65 -11.44
C THR A 129 -4.08 -11.02 -11.98
N ILE A 130 -3.41 -11.95 -11.32
CA ILE A 130 -2.08 -12.47 -11.67
C ILE A 130 -2.15 -13.86 -12.27
N THR A 131 -2.85 -14.79 -11.60
CA THR A 131 -2.81 -16.23 -11.88
C THR A 131 -4.13 -16.77 -12.35
N HIS A 132 -5.21 -16.01 -12.29
CA HIS A 132 -6.59 -16.45 -12.46
C HIS A 132 -7.03 -17.53 -11.45
N THR A 133 -6.35 -17.57 -10.29
CA THR A 133 -6.68 -18.48 -9.17
C THR A 133 -7.22 -17.70 -7.98
N TRP A 134 -7.62 -18.42 -6.92
CA TRP A 134 -8.13 -17.80 -5.69
C TRP A 134 -7.13 -16.84 -5.04
N THR A 135 -5.83 -16.96 -5.31
CA THR A 135 -4.78 -16.07 -4.77
C THR A 135 -4.93 -14.63 -5.23
N ASP A 136 -5.59 -14.41 -6.38
CA ASP A 136 -5.88 -13.08 -6.91
C ASP A 136 -6.94 -12.31 -6.10
N SER A 137 -7.58 -12.97 -5.12
CA SER A 137 -8.52 -12.33 -4.20
C SER A 137 -7.85 -11.37 -3.19
N TYR A 138 -6.52 -11.41 -3.05
CA TYR A 138 -5.80 -10.54 -2.14
C TYR A 138 -5.68 -9.10 -2.69
N PRO A 139 -6.39 -8.11 -2.09
CA PRO A 139 -6.58 -6.81 -2.73
C PRO A 139 -5.33 -5.91 -2.68
N TYR A 140 -4.32 -6.23 -1.85
CA TYR A 140 -3.11 -5.42 -1.71
C TYR A 140 -2.00 -5.78 -2.71
N SER A 141 -2.22 -6.78 -3.58
CA SER A 141 -1.27 -7.20 -4.63
C SER A 141 -1.74 -6.78 -6.02
N CYS A 142 -2.00 -5.49 -6.22
CA CYS A 142 -2.54 -5.01 -7.50
C CYS A 142 -1.54 -5.09 -8.65
N ILE A 143 -2.08 -5.34 -9.86
CA ILE A 143 -1.31 -5.29 -11.12
C ILE A 143 -1.34 -3.92 -11.78
N SER A 144 -2.20 -3.02 -11.31
CA SER A 144 -2.28 -1.64 -11.77
C SER A 144 -2.82 -0.74 -10.67
N ILE A 145 -2.19 0.41 -10.48
CA ILE A 145 -2.67 1.45 -9.57
C ILE A 145 -3.90 2.21 -10.07
N PHE A 146 -4.31 1.95 -11.31
CA PHE A 146 -5.41 2.65 -11.98
C PHE A 146 -6.60 1.74 -12.21
N ALA A 147 -6.36 0.53 -12.72
CA ALA A 147 -7.40 -0.38 -13.17
C ALA A 147 -8.20 -0.97 -12.00
N ILE A 148 -9.50 -1.12 -12.21
CA ILE A 148 -10.43 -1.71 -11.24
C ILE A 148 -10.56 -3.21 -11.54
N HIS A 149 -10.64 -4.02 -10.47
CA HIS A 149 -10.76 -5.48 -10.58
C HIS A 149 -12.08 -5.88 -11.26
N PRO A 150 -12.06 -6.72 -12.31
CA PRO A 150 -13.26 -7.12 -13.05
C PRO A 150 -14.36 -7.79 -12.22
N GLN A 151 -14.00 -8.41 -11.08
CA GLN A 151 -14.99 -9.03 -10.19
C GLN A 151 -16.05 -8.05 -9.64
N TYR A 152 -15.73 -6.75 -9.59
CA TYR A 152 -16.66 -5.74 -9.07
C TYR A 152 -17.70 -5.26 -10.08
N ALA A 153 -17.66 -5.75 -11.34
CA ALA A 153 -18.68 -5.44 -12.32
C ALA A 153 -20.05 -5.96 -11.87
N CYS A 154 -21.03 -5.06 -11.80
CA CYS A 154 -22.41 -5.38 -11.51
C CYS A 154 -23.11 -5.77 -12.81
N LEU A 155 -23.18 -7.07 -13.11
CA LEU A 155 -23.64 -7.59 -14.41
C LEU A 155 -25.10 -7.29 -14.70
N HIS A 156 -25.98 -7.30 -13.70
CA HIS A 156 -27.42 -7.04 -13.90
C HIS A 156 -27.72 -5.53 -14.17
N LYS A 157 -26.76 -4.65 -14.04
CA LYS A 157 -26.86 -3.23 -14.46
C LYS A 157 -26.36 -3.03 -15.90
N LEU A 158 -25.85 -4.05 -16.55
CA LEU A 158 -25.42 -4.02 -17.94
C LEU A 158 -26.58 -4.44 -18.88
N PRO A 159 -26.47 -4.15 -20.19
CA PRO A 159 -27.42 -4.63 -21.18
C PRO A 159 -27.55 -6.16 -21.11
N LEU A 160 -28.73 -6.66 -21.36
CA LEU A 160 -28.97 -8.10 -21.40
C LEU A 160 -28.31 -8.72 -22.65
N LEU A 161 -27.77 -9.90 -22.50
CA LEU A 161 -27.35 -10.71 -23.67
C LEU A 161 -28.57 -11.05 -24.53
N ASP A 162 -28.44 -10.99 -25.85
CA ASP A 162 -29.51 -11.33 -26.78
C ASP A 162 -29.83 -12.84 -26.73
N ASP A 163 -28.82 -13.67 -26.54
CA ASP A 163 -28.97 -15.12 -26.44
C ASP A 163 -29.64 -15.54 -25.13
N LYS A 164 -30.86 -16.03 -25.25
CA LYS A 164 -31.66 -16.49 -24.10
C LYS A 164 -31.01 -17.67 -23.36
N GLY A 165 -30.38 -18.60 -24.07
CA GLY A 165 -29.72 -19.77 -23.48
C GLY A 165 -28.50 -19.34 -22.60
N LYS A 166 -27.73 -18.38 -23.10
CA LYS A 166 -26.63 -17.79 -22.30
C LYS A 166 -27.15 -17.08 -21.06
N ARG A 167 -28.21 -16.27 -21.17
CA ARG A 167 -28.82 -15.60 -19.98
C ARG A 167 -29.25 -16.62 -18.93
N GLU A 168 -29.95 -17.67 -19.32
CA GLU A 168 -30.40 -18.73 -18.42
C GLU A 168 -29.24 -19.48 -17.77
N LYS A 169 -28.18 -19.76 -18.51
CA LYS A 169 -26.93 -20.34 -17.99
C LYS A 169 -26.30 -19.48 -16.93
N TYR A 170 -26.05 -18.21 -17.23
CA TYR A 170 -25.41 -17.29 -16.28
C TYR A 170 -26.28 -17.02 -15.05
N GLU A 171 -27.60 -16.95 -15.20
CA GLU A 171 -28.50 -16.77 -14.07
C GLU A 171 -28.53 -18.01 -13.16
N LYS A 172 -28.44 -19.20 -13.72
CA LYS A 172 -28.31 -20.44 -12.95
C LYS A 172 -26.98 -20.43 -12.18
N GLU A 173 -25.88 -20.13 -12.84
CA GLU A 173 -24.55 -20.06 -12.25
C GLU A 173 -24.47 -19.00 -11.15
N ARG A 174 -25.04 -17.82 -11.37
CA ARG A 174 -25.17 -16.76 -10.35
C ARG A 174 -25.83 -17.28 -9.08
N ARG A 175 -26.97 -17.96 -9.19
CA ARG A 175 -27.70 -18.51 -8.04
C ARG A 175 -26.87 -19.57 -7.31
N GLU A 176 -26.21 -20.46 -8.03
CA GLU A 176 -25.35 -21.49 -7.45
C GLU A 176 -24.19 -20.87 -6.67
N LEU A 177 -23.45 -19.94 -7.29
CA LEU A 177 -22.31 -19.27 -6.65
C LEU A 177 -22.74 -18.39 -5.48
N ASN A 178 -23.89 -17.71 -5.59
CA ASN A 178 -24.40 -16.86 -4.51
C ASN A 178 -24.92 -17.63 -3.31
N ALA A 179 -25.26 -18.92 -3.49
CA ALA A 179 -25.69 -19.80 -2.40
C ALA A 179 -24.53 -20.46 -1.65
N LEU A 180 -23.31 -20.35 -2.12
CA LEU A 180 -22.14 -20.93 -1.46
C LEU A 180 -21.88 -20.25 -0.11
N PRO A 181 -21.46 -21.00 0.93
CA PRO A 181 -21.12 -20.43 2.23
C PRO A 181 -19.84 -19.60 2.22
N GLN A 182 -18.96 -19.87 1.26
CA GLN A 182 -17.71 -19.13 1.01
C GLN A 182 -17.64 -18.74 -0.45
N ILE A 183 -16.90 -17.66 -0.75
CA ILE A 183 -16.69 -17.18 -2.11
C ILE A 183 -15.78 -18.15 -2.85
N ASP A 184 -16.24 -18.65 -3.99
CA ASP A 184 -15.42 -19.35 -4.97
C ASP A 184 -14.89 -18.34 -5.99
N TYR A 185 -13.77 -17.69 -5.65
CA TYR A 185 -13.20 -16.59 -6.46
C TYR A 185 -12.87 -17.01 -7.89
N GLU A 186 -12.37 -18.23 -8.10
CA GLU A 186 -12.01 -18.71 -9.44
C GLU A 186 -13.24 -18.85 -10.31
N ARG A 187 -14.28 -19.54 -9.82
CA ARG A 187 -15.53 -19.72 -10.59
C ARG A 187 -16.24 -18.39 -10.82
N VAL A 188 -16.28 -17.50 -9.81
CA VAL A 188 -16.89 -16.17 -9.94
C VAL A 188 -16.18 -15.36 -11.01
N ASN A 189 -14.85 -15.26 -10.94
CA ASN A 189 -14.06 -14.48 -11.89
C ASN A 189 -14.18 -15.01 -13.30
N ASN A 190 -14.09 -16.33 -13.47
CA ASN A 190 -14.26 -16.98 -14.78
C ASN A 190 -15.66 -16.72 -15.36
N ALA A 191 -16.71 -16.86 -14.57
CA ALA A 191 -18.07 -16.63 -15.02
C ALA A 191 -18.33 -15.16 -15.38
N LYS A 192 -17.88 -14.21 -14.56
CA LYS A 192 -18.03 -12.77 -14.82
C LYS A 192 -17.24 -12.34 -16.06
N LEU A 193 -15.99 -12.80 -16.22
CA LEU A 193 -15.20 -12.51 -17.41
C LEU A 193 -15.84 -13.11 -18.68
N ALA A 194 -16.34 -14.35 -18.61
CA ALA A 194 -17.05 -14.97 -19.74
C ALA A 194 -18.29 -14.17 -20.13
N TYR A 195 -19.07 -13.71 -19.16
CA TYR A 195 -20.23 -12.84 -19.42
C TYR A 195 -19.80 -11.53 -20.09
N LEU A 196 -18.76 -10.87 -19.58
CA LEU A 196 -18.25 -9.62 -20.16
C LEU A 196 -17.71 -9.82 -21.57
N HIS A 197 -17.09 -10.97 -21.87
CA HIS A 197 -16.67 -11.31 -23.23
C HIS A 197 -17.85 -11.51 -24.17
N ASP A 198 -18.91 -12.21 -23.73
CA ASP A 198 -20.13 -12.38 -24.52
C ASP A 198 -20.81 -11.04 -24.80
N LEU A 199 -20.89 -10.18 -23.79
CA LEU A 199 -21.49 -8.86 -23.93
C LEU A 199 -20.64 -7.94 -24.82
N TYR A 200 -19.31 -7.99 -24.70
CA TYR A 200 -18.40 -7.28 -25.59
C TYR A 200 -18.53 -7.73 -27.04
N ALA A 201 -18.71 -9.03 -27.28
CA ALA A 201 -18.94 -9.53 -28.62
C ALA A 201 -20.25 -8.99 -29.22
N GLN A 202 -21.28 -8.78 -28.40
CA GLN A 202 -22.59 -8.24 -28.80
C GLN A 202 -22.57 -6.74 -29.02
N GLU A 203 -22.01 -5.97 -28.06
CA GLU A 203 -22.17 -4.50 -27.98
C GLU A 203 -20.85 -3.72 -27.98
N GLY A 204 -19.71 -4.40 -27.90
CA GLY A 204 -18.42 -3.74 -27.71
C GLY A 204 -18.13 -2.66 -28.76
N ALA A 205 -18.33 -2.96 -30.06
CA ALA A 205 -18.08 -2.00 -31.12
C ALA A 205 -18.99 -0.75 -31.00
N LYS A 206 -20.24 -0.94 -30.60
CA LYS A 206 -21.18 0.16 -30.36
C LYS A 206 -20.74 1.01 -29.17
N THR A 207 -20.39 0.36 -28.05
CA THR A 207 -19.95 1.03 -26.83
C THR A 207 -18.68 1.83 -27.06
N LEU A 208 -17.66 1.28 -27.71
CA LEU A 208 -16.41 1.96 -28.03
C LEU A 208 -16.60 3.11 -29.03
N GLY A 209 -17.71 3.12 -29.79
CA GLY A 209 -18.10 4.21 -30.66
C GLY A 209 -18.76 5.40 -29.97
N THR A 210 -19.21 5.26 -28.73
CA THR A 210 -19.97 6.30 -28.01
C THR A 210 -19.11 7.53 -27.63
N PRO A 211 -19.72 8.72 -27.54
CA PRO A 211 -19.02 9.90 -27.01
C PRO A 211 -18.49 9.71 -25.60
N ALA A 212 -19.25 9.04 -24.72
CA ALA A 212 -18.84 8.76 -23.35
C ALA A 212 -17.56 7.90 -23.27
N PHE A 213 -17.50 6.82 -24.07
CA PHE A 213 -16.27 6.03 -24.13
C PHE A 213 -15.09 6.83 -24.69
N LYS A 214 -15.30 7.62 -25.73
CA LYS A 214 -14.23 8.44 -26.32
C LYS A 214 -13.65 9.45 -25.34
N GLU A 215 -14.50 10.06 -24.52
CA GLU A 215 -14.05 10.96 -23.44
C GLU A 215 -13.26 10.19 -22.38
N PHE A 216 -13.83 9.08 -21.89
CA PHE A 216 -13.12 8.19 -20.95
C PHE A 216 -11.77 7.74 -21.49
N PHE A 217 -11.70 7.32 -22.75
CA PHE A 217 -10.44 6.89 -23.38
C PHE A 217 -9.44 8.02 -23.45
N LYS A 218 -9.86 9.22 -23.87
CA LYS A 218 -9.00 10.40 -23.95
C LYS A 218 -8.37 10.75 -22.59
N GLU A 219 -9.16 10.69 -21.52
CA GLU A 219 -8.68 10.99 -20.16
C GLU A 219 -7.75 9.91 -19.59
N ASN A 220 -7.94 8.65 -20.00
CA ASN A 220 -7.31 7.52 -19.36
C ASN A 220 -6.31 6.77 -20.25
N ALA A 221 -6.14 7.13 -21.52
CA ALA A 221 -5.30 6.40 -22.48
C ALA A 221 -3.86 6.17 -22.02
N GLN A 222 -3.32 7.07 -21.18
CA GLN A 222 -1.96 6.97 -20.68
C GLN A 222 -1.71 5.67 -19.88
N TRP A 223 -2.68 5.25 -19.06
CA TRP A 223 -2.59 4.04 -18.26
C TRP A 223 -3.42 2.90 -18.86
N LEU A 224 -4.56 3.22 -19.48
CA LEU A 224 -5.51 2.23 -19.99
C LEU A 224 -4.92 1.40 -21.14
N VAL A 225 -4.18 2.05 -22.04
CA VAL A 225 -3.55 1.36 -23.16
C VAL A 225 -2.51 0.35 -22.70
N PRO A 226 -1.47 0.71 -21.92
CA PRO A 226 -0.50 -0.28 -21.44
C PRO A 226 -1.14 -1.35 -20.55
N TYR A 227 -2.13 -1.02 -19.72
CA TYR A 227 -2.85 -2.01 -18.92
C TYR A 227 -3.57 -3.06 -19.79
N ALA A 228 -4.28 -2.61 -20.83
CA ALA A 228 -4.99 -3.53 -21.72
C ALA A 228 -4.04 -4.42 -22.51
N GLN A 229 -2.89 -3.88 -22.91
CA GLN A 229 -1.82 -4.65 -23.57
C GLN A 229 -1.21 -5.68 -22.61
N TYR A 230 -0.92 -5.26 -21.38
CA TYR A 230 -0.41 -6.14 -20.34
C TYR A 230 -1.37 -7.32 -20.08
N CYS A 231 -2.65 -7.06 -19.88
CA CYS A 231 -3.64 -8.11 -19.65
C CYS A 231 -3.73 -9.07 -20.85
N THR A 232 -3.69 -8.55 -22.08
CA THR A 232 -3.71 -9.36 -23.30
C THR A 232 -2.49 -10.27 -23.38
N LEU A 233 -1.30 -9.73 -23.12
CA LEU A 233 -0.05 -10.50 -23.15
C LEU A 233 0.01 -11.52 -22.00
N ARG A 234 -0.37 -11.13 -20.78
CA ARG A 234 -0.49 -12.05 -19.64
C ARG A 234 -1.34 -13.27 -19.99
N ASP A 235 -2.50 -13.04 -20.58
CA ASP A 235 -3.43 -14.11 -20.93
C ASP A 235 -2.91 -14.96 -22.11
N GLU A 236 -2.21 -14.36 -23.09
CA GLU A 236 -1.58 -15.05 -24.21
C GLU A 236 -0.40 -15.93 -23.77
N TYR A 237 0.47 -15.40 -22.89
CA TYR A 237 1.61 -16.14 -22.36
C TYR A 237 1.26 -17.08 -21.20
N GLY A 238 0.05 -16.96 -20.63
CA GLY A 238 -0.41 -17.75 -19.49
C GLY A 238 0.35 -17.46 -18.19
N THR A 239 1.01 -16.31 -18.09
CA THR A 239 1.74 -15.86 -16.92
C THR A 239 1.83 -14.34 -16.87
N ALA A 240 1.72 -13.78 -15.66
CA ALA A 240 1.95 -12.37 -15.40
C ALA A 240 3.46 -12.02 -15.28
N ASP A 241 4.33 -13.01 -15.12
CA ASP A 241 5.78 -12.79 -15.09
C ASP A 241 6.27 -12.37 -16.47
N PHE A 242 6.26 -11.07 -16.72
CA PHE A 242 6.69 -10.49 -17.99
C PHE A 242 8.17 -10.74 -18.31
N THR A 243 9.00 -11.11 -17.33
CA THR A 243 10.40 -11.50 -17.59
C THR A 243 10.51 -12.79 -18.40
N MET A 244 9.44 -13.59 -18.39
CA MET A 244 9.31 -14.82 -19.19
C MET A 244 8.65 -14.60 -20.58
N TRP A 245 8.16 -13.39 -20.86
CA TRP A 245 7.56 -13.07 -22.15
C TRP A 245 8.64 -12.91 -23.22
N LYS A 246 8.65 -13.77 -24.18
CA LYS A 246 9.75 -13.89 -25.15
C LYS A 246 10.07 -12.60 -25.91
N ASP A 247 9.01 -11.89 -26.38
CA ASP A 247 9.15 -10.75 -27.27
C ASP A 247 8.69 -9.44 -26.62
N HIS A 248 8.19 -9.46 -25.35
CA HIS A 248 7.55 -8.33 -24.68
C HIS A 248 7.99 -8.18 -23.21
N ASN A 249 9.16 -8.66 -22.86
CA ASN A 249 9.69 -8.57 -21.49
C ASN A 249 10.03 -7.14 -21.04
N LEU A 250 10.11 -6.22 -21.99
CA LEU A 250 10.22 -4.78 -21.76
C LEU A 250 9.13 -4.08 -22.58
N TRP A 251 8.44 -3.14 -21.94
CA TRP A 251 7.46 -2.32 -22.64
C TRP A 251 8.15 -1.21 -23.43
N ASP A 252 7.74 -0.99 -24.67
CA ASP A 252 8.24 0.07 -25.52
C ASP A 252 7.13 0.76 -26.37
N GLU A 253 7.47 1.90 -26.96
CA GLU A 253 6.54 2.70 -27.75
C GLU A 253 6.15 2.03 -29.09
N ALA A 254 7.01 1.19 -29.67
CA ALA A 254 6.72 0.47 -30.91
C ALA A 254 5.68 -0.62 -30.65
N ASP A 255 5.83 -1.39 -29.56
CA ASP A 255 4.86 -2.36 -29.11
C ASP A 255 3.51 -1.71 -28.76
N ARG A 256 3.54 -0.56 -28.09
CA ARG A 256 2.34 0.21 -27.78
C ARG A 256 1.53 0.52 -29.03
N LYS A 257 2.19 1.00 -30.09
CA LYS A 257 1.54 1.30 -31.36
C LYS A 257 1.02 0.05 -32.04
N ARG A 258 1.85 -0.98 -32.13
CA ARG A 258 1.52 -2.24 -32.82
C ARG A 258 0.32 -2.96 -32.19
N LEU A 259 0.35 -3.18 -30.87
CA LEU A 259 -0.71 -3.91 -30.16
C LEU A 259 -2.03 -3.14 -30.10
N SER A 260 -2.01 -1.82 -30.20
CA SER A 260 -3.21 -0.97 -30.18
C SER A 260 -3.69 -0.52 -31.57
N GLU A 261 -3.06 -0.97 -32.65
CA GLU A 261 -3.49 -0.64 -34.00
C GLU A 261 -4.80 -1.41 -34.35
N PRO A 262 -5.93 -0.73 -34.66
CA PRO A 262 -7.23 -1.36 -34.89
C PRO A 262 -7.26 -2.45 -35.95
N ARG A 263 -6.28 -2.48 -36.85
CA ARG A 263 -6.17 -3.49 -37.92
C ARG A 263 -5.41 -4.74 -37.54
N THR A 264 -4.81 -4.76 -36.37
CA THR A 264 -4.06 -5.92 -35.87
C THR A 264 -4.99 -7.00 -35.32
N LYS A 265 -4.50 -8.23 -35.30
CA LYS A 265 -5.24 -9.37 -34.75
C LYS A 265 -5.43 -9.21 -33.23
N GLU A 266 -4.45 -8.64 -32.56
CA GLU A 266 -4.38 -8.46 -31.12
C GLU A 266 -5.34 -7.36 -30.62
N TYR A 267 -5.66 -6.39 -31.46
CA TYR A 267 -6.49 -5.23 -31.07
C TYR A 267 -7.82 -5.62 -30.43
N LYS A 268 -8.46 -6.69 -30.92
CA LYS A 268 -9.75 -7.13 -30.37
C LYS A 268 -9.64 -7.52 -28.90
N ALA A 269 -8.56 -8.19 -28.52
CA ALA A 269 -8.30 -8.59 -27.14
C ALA A 269 -7.93 -7.36 -26.27
N VAL A 270 -7.10 -6.46 -26.81
CA VAL A 270 -6.75 -5.20 -26.12
C VAL A 270 -8.00 -4.33 -25.91
N ALA A 271 -8.83 -4.17 -26.92
CA ALA A 271 -10.04 -3.35 -26.85
C ALA A 271 -11.13 -3.93 -25.93
N PHE A 272 -11.12 -5.23 -25.68
CA PHE A 272 -11.94 -5.86 -24.64
C PHE A 272 -11.63 -5.27 -23.25
N TRP A 273 -10.36 -5.10 -22.90
CA TRP A 273 -9.95 -4.53 -21.63
C TRP A 273 -10.27 -3.02 -21.53
N TYR A 274 -10.29 -2.29 -22.65
CA TYR A 274 -10.81 -0.92 -22.67
C TYR A 274 -12.30 -0.89 -22.28
N TYR A 275 -13.08 -1.81 -22.87
CA TYR A 275 -14.50 -1.95 -22.58
C TYR A 275 -14.75 -2.30 -21.09
N VAL A 276 -14.03 -3.28 -20.56
CA VAL A 276 -14.18 -3.71 -19.17
C VAL A 276 -13.90 -2.55 -18.20
N GLN A 277 -12.80 -1.82 -18.39
CA GLN A 277 -12.42 -0.71 -17.51
C GLN A 277 -13.37 0.49 -17.64
N PHE A 278 -13.92 0.73 -18.82
CA PHE A 278 -14.96 1.74 -19.00
C PHE A 278 -16.22 1.41 -18.22
N VAL A 279 -16.70 0.16 -18.33
CA VAL A 279 -17.88 -0.30 -17.58
C VAL A 279 -17.68 -0.17 -16.07
N LEU A 280 -16.53 -0.61 -15.57
CA LEU A 280 -16.19 -0.55 -14.14
C LEU A 280 -16.08 0.89 -13.63
N GLY A 281 -15.41 1.75 -14.41
CA GLY A 281 -15.25 3.16 -14.08
C GLY A 281 -16.58 3.90 -13.98
N GLU A 282 -17.48 3.68 -14.95
CA GLU A 282 -18.83 4.28 -14.94
C GLU A 282 -19.68 3.78 -13.76
N GLN A 283 -19.61 2.47 -13.45
CA GLN A 283 -20.35 1.92 -12.31
C GLN A 283 -19.84 2.46 -10.98
N MET A 284 -18.51 2.51 -10.77
CA MET A 284 -17.94 3.04 -9.53
C MET A 284 -18.19 4.54 -9.36
N LYS A 285 -18.09 5.31 -10.47
CA LYS A 285 -18.45 6.73 -10.48
C LYS A 285 -19.91 6.96 -10.09
N ALA A 286 -20.83 6.16 -10.63
CA ALA A 286 -22.24 6.24 -10.28
C ALA A 286 -22.50 5.92 -8.80
N VAL A 287 -21.75 4.97 -8.19
CA VAL A 287 -21.84 4.70 -6.75
C VAL A 287 -21.32 5.88 -5.93
N HIS A 288 -20.21 6.48 -6.34
CA HIS A 288 -19.64 7.64 -5.65
C HIS A 288 -20.58 8.85 -5.68
N GLU A 289 -21.14 9.14 -6.86
CA GLU A 289 -22.16 10.21 -6.99
C GLU A 289 -23.39 9.94 -6.13
N TYR A 290 -23.86 8.68 -6.09
CA TYR A 290 -24.96 8.26 -5.24
C TYR A 290 -24.66 8.46 -3.76
N ALA A 291 -23.47 8.04 -3.32
CA ALA A 291 -23.03 8.22 -1.93
C ALA A 291 -23.00 9.71 -1.54
N ARG A 292 -22.47 10.57 -2.40
CA ARG A 292 -22.46 12.03 -2.19
C ARG A 292 -23.86 12.63 -2.07
N GLN A 293 -24.79 12.24 -2.95
CA GLN A 293 -26.19 12.67 -2.90
C GLN A 293 -26.87 12.28 -1.57
N HIS A 294 -26.40 11.21 -0.94
CA HIS A 294 -26.90 10.70 0.34
C HIS A 294 -26.05 11.10 1.54
N HIS A 295 -25.10 12.04 1.36
CA HIS A 295 -24.20 12.53 2.41
C HIS A 295 -23.39 11.42 3.09
N VAL A 296 -23.00 10.41 2.33
CA VAL A 296 -22.08 9.35 2.73
C VAL A 296 -20.72 9.55 2.04
N ILE A 297 -19.69 9.67 2.85
CA ILE A 297 -18.29 9.78 2.42
C ILE A 297 -17.79 8.39 2.02
N LEU A 298 -17.35 8.21 0.79
CA LEU A 298 -16.62 7.01 0.40
C LEU A 298 -15.14 7.18 0.71
N LYS A 299 -14.58 6.25 1.48
CA LYS A 299 -13.17 6.19 1.84
C LYS A 299 -12.51 4.98 1.20
N GLY A 300 -11.56 5.23 0.31
CA GLY A 300 -10.76 4.20 -0.32
C GLY A 300 -9.58 3.74 0.54
N ASP A 301 -8.91 2.71 0.08
CA ASP A 301 -7.67 2.20 0.67
C ASP A 301 -6.60 2.06 -0.43
N ILE A 302 -5.39 2.51 -0.15
CA ILE A 302 -4.30 2.60 -1.12
C ILE A 302 -3.14 1.75 -0.62
N PRO A 303 -2.90 0.57 -1.23
CA PRO A 303 -1.77 -0.29 -0.89
C PRO A 303 -0.44 0.44 -0.98
N ILE A 304 0.49 0.16 -0.05
CA ILE A 304 1.84 0.72 -0.14
C ILE A 304 2.59 0.20 -1.36
N GLY A 305 2.36 -1.02 -1.80
CA GLY A 305 3.07 -1.66 -2.89
C GLY A 305 2.20 -1.98 -4.11
N VAL A 306 2.84 -2.55 -5.12
CA VAL A 306 2.24 -3.17 -6.30
C VAL A 306 2.87 -4.54 -6.50
N ASN A 307 2.19 -5.45 -7.18
CA ASN A 307 2.78 -6.74 -7.49
C ASN A 307 4.08 -6.57 -8.29
N ARG A 308 5.08 -7.41 -8.00
CA ARG A 308 6.40 -7.40 -8.66
C ARG A 308 6.29 -7.54 -10.18
N TYR A 309 5.30 -8.26 -10.65
CA TYR A 309 5.01 -8.49 -12.06
C TYR A 309 3.86 -7.62 -12.58
N SER A 310 3.57 -6.51 -11.93
CA SER A 310 2.49 -5.59 -12.31
C SER A 310 2.75 -4.88 -13.64
N CYS A 311 1.69 -4.39 -14.25
CA CYS A 311 1.76 -3.47 -15.37
C CYS A 311 2.58 -2.21 -15.04
N ASP A 312 2.48 -1.69 -13.81
CA ASP A 312 3.23 -0.52 -13.36
C ASP A 312 4.74 -0.77 -13.40
N VAL A 313 5.19 -1.92 -12.92
CA VAL A 313 6.61 -2.30 -12.97
C VAL A 313 7.08 -2.55 -14.41
N TRP A 314 6.24 -3.18 -15.24
CA TRP A 314 6.55 -3.45 -16.63
C TRP A 314 6.72 -2.15 -17.46
N THR A 315 5.88 -1.15 -17.20
CA THR A 315 5.88 0.10 -17.97
C THR A 315 6.85 1.16 -17.44
N GLU A 316 7.04 1.23 -16.11
CA GLU A 316 7.86 2.25 -15.47
C GLU A 316 8.87 1.64 -14.47
N PRO A 317 9.72 0.66 -14.88
CA PRO A 317 10.61 -0.08 -13.98
C PRO A 317 11.61 0.80 -13.23
N ARG A 318 11.92 2.00 -13.73
CA ARG A 318 12.82 2.98 -13.09
C ARG A 318 12.40 3.37 -11.67
N TYR A 319 11.12 3.27 -11.35
CA TYR A 319 10.58 3.63 -10.05
C TYR A 319 10.67 2.52 -9.00
N PHE A 320 11.17 1.34 -9.37
CA PHE A 320 11.14 0.16 -8.52
C PHE A 320 12.52 -0.49 -8.35
N ASN A 321 12.81 -0.93 -7.12
CA ASN A 321 13.99 -1.73 -6.81
C ASN A 321 13.62 -3.22 -6.88
N LEU A 322 14.01 -3.89 -7.95
CA LEU A 322 13.63 -5.29 -8.18
C LEU A 322 14.55 -6.30 -7.49
N ASN A 323 15.69 -5.86 -6.96
CA ASN A 323 16.65 -6.68 -6.22
C ASN A 323 16.32 -6.82 -4.73
N GLY A 324 15.25 -6.18 -4.27
CA GLY A 324 14.71 -6.23 -2.92
C GLY A 324 13.21 -6.49 -2.90
N GLN A 325 12.71 -6.72 -1.72
CA GLN A 325 11.27 -6.86 -1.45
C GLN A 325 10.92 -6.14 -0.15
N ALA A 326 9.73 -5.55 -0.13
CA ALA A 326 9.21 -4.92 1.06
C ALA A 326 8.69 -5.95 2.06
N GLY A 327 8.69 -5.58 3.32
CA GLY A 327 8.14 -6.37 4.41
C GLY A 327 8.07 -5.58 5.72
N ALA A 328 7.94 -6.30 6.82
CA ALA A 328 7.97 -5.75 8.17
C ALA A 328 9.07 -6.42 9.01
N PRO A 329 9.71 -5.68 9.91
CA PRO A 329 10.65 -6.26 10.86
C PRO A 329 9.95 -7.23 11.82
N PRO A 330 10.70 -8.11 12.51
CA PRO A 330 10.17 -8.96 13.55
C PRO A 330 9.40 -8.19 14.63
N ASP A 331 8.26 -8.73 15.01
CA ASP A 331 7.41 -8.21 16.07
C ASP A 331 6.73 -9.35 16.87
N SER A 332 5.75 -9.00 17.72
CA SER A 332 5.00 -9.99 18.51
C SER A 332 4.06 -10.88 17.68
N PHE A 333 3.73 -10.50 16.44
CA PHE A 333 2.88 -11.28 15.55
C PHE A 333 3.70 -12.19 14.63
N SER A 334 4.93 -11.78 14.28
CA SER A 334 5.83 -12.54 13.43
C SER A 334 7.27 -12.43 13.92
N THR A 335 7.76 -13.44 14.62
CA THR A 335 9.13 -13.49 15.16
C THR A 335 10.21 -13.48 14.09
N ASN A 336 9.88 -13.91 12.88
CA ASN A 336 10.78 -13.92 11.73
C ASN A 336 10.60 -12.70 10.79
N GLY A 337 9.75 -11.74 11.19
CA GLY A 337 9.32 -10.66 10.30
C GLY A 337 8.39 -11.12 9.20
N GLN A 338 7.89 -10.17 8.41
CA GLN A 338 6.98 -10.43 7.30
C GLN A 338 7.67 -10.11 5.98
N THR A 339 7.46 -10.95 4.98
CA THR A 339 7.90 -10.73 3.60
C THR A 339 6.66 -10.54 2.74
N TRP A 340 6.46 -9.33 2.21
CA TRP A 340 5.27 -8.99 1.41
C TRP A 340 5.44 -9.26 -0.08
N GLY A 341 6.67 -9.44 -0.55
CA GLY A 341 6.98 -9.90 -1.92
C GLY A 341 6.99 -8.83 -3.00
N PHE A 342 6.44 -7.65 -2.79
CA PHE A 342 6.46 -6.58 -3.77
C PHE A 342 7.77 -5.77 -3.74
N PRO A 343 8.16 -5.12 -4.86
CA PRO A 343 9.40 -4.35 -4.94
C PRO A 343 9.33 -3.10 -4.08
N THR A 344 10.47 -2.62 -3.60
CA THR A 344 10.54 -1.31 -2.95
C THR A 344 10.64 -0.20 -3.99
N TYR A 345 10.36 1.06 -3.57
CA TYR A 345 10.41 2.21 -4.47
C TYR A 345 11.80 2.79 -4.59
N ASN A 346 12.18 3.16 -5.81
CA ASN A 346 13.31 4.02 -6.09
C ASN A 346 12.89 5.48 -5.89
N TRP A 347 12.92 5.94 -4.64
CA TRP A 347 12.47 7.28 -4.29
C TRP A 347 13.30 8.39 -4.93
N ASP A 348 14.58 8.15 -5.21
CA ASP A 348 15.44 9.14 -5.88
C ASP A 348 14.91 9.44 -7.29
N GLU A 349 14.48 8.44 -8.03
CA GLU A 349 13.88 8.64 -9.34
C GLU A 349 12.46 9.26 -9.24
N MET A 350 11.67 8.86 -8.25
CA MET A 350 10.34 9.43 -8.05
C MET A 350 10.39 10.91 -7.65
N ILE A 351 11.31 11.30 -6.79
CA ILE A 351 11.46 12.70 -6.33
C ILE A 351 11.91 13.62 -7.48
N LYS A 352 12.75 13.12 -8.40
CA LYS A 352 13.23 13.90 -9.56
C LYS A 352 12.10 14.47 -10.44
N ASP A 353 11.00 13.76 -10.56
CA ASP A 353 9.85 14.20 -11.34
C ASP A 353 8.68 14.72 -10.50
N GLY A 354 8.92 14.99 -9.21
CA GLY A 354 7.88 15.48 -8.29
C GLY A 354 6.89 14.40 -7.90
N CYS A 355 7.32 13.17 -7.76
CA CYS A 355 6.50 12.01 -7.35
C CYS A 355 5.28 11.77 -8.27
N GLN A 356 5.42 12.02 -9.57
CA GLN A 356 4.31 11.98 -10.52
C GLN A 356 3.58 10.64 -10.57
N TRP A 357 4.27 9.53 -10.32
CA TRP A 357 3.61 8.22 -10.23
C TRP A 357 2.56 8.20 -9.10
N TRP A 358 2.89 8.74 -7.92
CA TRP A 358 1.97 8.85 -6.79
C TRP A 358 0.87 9.90 -7.04
N VAL A 359 1.21 11.05 -7.60
CA VAL A 359 0.25 12.11 -7.96
C VAL A 359 -0.81 11.56 -8.92
N ARG A 360 -0.42 10.83 -9.97
CA ARG A 360 -1.35 10.18 -10.90
C ARG A 360 -2.23 9.15 -10.20
N ARG A 361 -1.67 8.36 -9.29
CA ARG A 361 -2.41 7.36 -8.51
C ARG A 361 -3.51 8.02 -7.69
N PHE A 362 -3.17 9.04 -6.91
CA PHE A 362 -4.16 9.75 -6.09
C PHE A 362 -5.17 10.51 -6.94
N GLY A 363 -4.75 11.14 -8.02
CA GLY A 363 -5.65 11.80 -8.97
C GLY A 363 -6.70 10.86 -9.56
N ASN A 364 -6.32 9.62 -9.85
CA ASN A 364 -7.27 8.60 -10.31
C ASN A 364 -8.23 8.17 -9.18
N MET A 365 -7.73 7.97 -7.97
CA MET A 365 -8.56 7.59 -6.81
C MET A 365 -9.58 8.67 -6.44
N ALA A 366 -9.25 9.95 -6.61
CA ALA A 366 -10.14 11.08 -6.35
C ALA A 366 -11.40 11.10 -7.25
N LYS A 367 -11.40 10.34 -8.35
CA LYS A 367 -12.60 10.14 -9.18
C LYS A 367 -13.68 9.32 -8.46
N TYR A 368 -13.31 8.53 -7.48
CA TYR A 368 -14.15 7.51 -6.85
C TYR A 368 -14.30 7.66 -5.34
N PHE A 369 -13.45 8.46 -4.69
CA PHE A 369 -13.40 8.56 -3.24
C PHE A 369 -13.28 10.01 -2.76
N ASP A 370 -13.77 10.27 -1.55
CA ASP A 370 -13.69 11.55 -0.85
C ASP A 370 -12.57 11.58 0.21
N ALA A 371 -12.19 10.40 0.65
CA ALA A 371 -11.13 10.17 1.64
C ALA A 371 -10.37 8.88 1.28
N TYR A 372 -9.17 8.71 1.82
CA TYR A 372 -8.41 7.48 1.64
C TYR A 372 -7.57 7.13 2.86
N ARG A 373 -7.27 5.86 3.01
CA ARG A 373 -6.26 5.32 3.91
C ARG A 373 -4.97 5.08 3.11
N ILE A 374 -3.87 5.64 3.54
CA ILE A 374 -2.54 5.21 3.08
C ILE A 374 -2.19 3.98 3.91
N ASP A 375 -2.09 2.85 3.25
CA ASP A 375 -1.55 1.64 3.82
C ASP A 375 -0.05 1.83 4.09
N HIS A 376 0.40 1.40 5.27
CA HIS A 376 1.79 1.48 5.70
C HIS A 376 2.45 2.85 5.42
N VAL A 377 1.91 3.93 5.98
CA VAL A 377 2.45 5.29 5.78
C VAL A 377 3.94 5.40 6.15
N LEU A 378 4.41 4.52 7.03
CA LEU A 378 5.82 4.42 7.41
C LEU A 378 6.73 4.19 6.21
N GLY A 379 6.22 3.58 5.13
CA GLY A 379 6.94 3.38 3.87
C GLY A 379 7.40 4.67 3.18
N PHE A 380 6.76 5.81 3.48
CA PHE A 380 7.21 7.13 3.01
C PHE A 380 8.36 7.70 3.84
N PHE A 381 8.55 7.24 5.05
CA PHE A 381 9.69 7.56 5.92
C PHE A 381 10.85 6.61 5.65
N ARG A 382 10.55 5.33 5.72
CA ARG A 382 11.44 4.19 5.49
C ARG A 382 10.60 2.93 5.26
N ILE A 383 11.12 1.99 4.50
CA ILE A 383 10.55 0.67 4.33
C ILE A 383 11.49 -0.39 4.90
N TRP A 384 10.96 -1.48 5.43
CA TRP A 384 11.77 -2.66 5.73
C TRP A 384 12.05 -3.40 4.42
N GLU A 385 13.30 -3.29 3.95
CA GLU A 385 13.72 -3.89 2.69
C GLU A 385 14.50 -5.17 2.96
N ILE A 386 14.02 -6.27 2.40
CA ILE A 386 14.52 -7.61 2.58
C ILE A 386 15.21 -8.05 1.28
N PRO A 387 16.35 -8.76 1.33
CA PRO A 387 16.95 -9.36 0.14
C PRO A 387 15.97 -10.26 -0.60
N ILE A 388 16.01 -10.25 -1.94
CA ILE A 388 15.04 -11.02 -2.77
C ILE A 388 15.19 -12.53 -2.58
N ASP A 389 16.34 -12.98 -2.16
CA ASP A 389 16.71 -14.38 -1.91
C ASP A 389 16.49 -14.84 -0.46
N ALA A 390 16.01 -13.94 0.42
CA ALA A 390 15.55 -14.27 1.77
C ALA A 390 14.08 -14.71 1.76
N VAL A 391 13.74 -15.60 2.70
CA VAL A 391 12.38 -16.05 3.01
C VAL A 391 11.86 -15.32 4.23
N HIS A 392 12.71 -15.14 5.25
CA HIS A 392 12.39 -14.42 6.48
C HIS A 392 12.80 -12.96 6.41
N GLY A 393 12.12 -12.11 7.18
CA GLY A 393 12.43 -10.69 7.28
C GLY A 393 13.66 -10.34 8.11
N LEU A 394 14.33 -11.31 8.75
CA LEU A 394 15.44 -11.09 9.68
C LEU A 394 16.66 -10.42 9.05
N LEU A 395 16.95 -10.69 7.79
CA LEU A 395 18.07 -10.08 7.05
C LEU A 395 17.72 -8.75 6.39
N GLY A 396 16.55 -8.20 6.71
CA GLY A 396 16.12 -6.90 6.23
C GLY A 396 16.89 -5.75 6.86
N GLN A 397 16.76 -4.57 6.25
CA GLN A 397 17.25 -3.29 6.76
C GLN A 397 16.24 -2.19 6.45
N PHE A 398 16.23 -1.11 7.23
CA PHE A 398 15.44 0.05 6.85
C PHE A 398 16.08 0.76 5.65
N ALA A 399 15.27 1.07 4.65
CA ALA A 399 15.65 1.80 3.44
C ALA A 399 14.73 3.03 3.24
N PRO A 400 15.29 4.26 3.25
CA PRO A 400 16.68 4.59 3.58
C PRO A 400 16.97 4.58 5.09
N ALA A 401 18.24 4.41 5.45
CA ALA A 401 18.71 4.57 6.82
C ALA A 401 20.19 5.01 6.84
N LEU A 402 20.62 5.59 7.95
CA LEU A 402 21.99 6.00 8.18
C LEU A 402 22.83 4.78 8.62
N GLY A 403 23.33 3.99 7.67
CA GLY A 403 24.27 2.91 7.93
C GLY A 403 25.51 3.40 8.68
N MET A 404 26.12 2.52 9.45
CA MET A 404 27.28 2.81 10.31
C MET A 404 28.56 2.34 9.66
N THR A 405 29.61 3.15 9.70
CA THR A 405 30.97 2.71 9.31
C THR A 405 31.59 1.82 10.39
N ALA A 406 32.60 1.04 10.02
CA ALA A 406 33.34 0.22 10.99
C ALA A 406 33.92 1.07 12.15
N ASP A 407 34.37 2.29 11.87
CA ASP A 407 34.94 3.18 12.90
C ASP A 407 33.87 3.74 13.83
N GLU A 408 32.69 4.08 13.32
CA GLU A 408 31.53 4.45 14.16
C GLU A 408 31.15 3.29 15.09
N ILE A 409 31.11 2.06 14.59
CA ILE A 409 30.79 0.87 15.39
C ILE A 409 31.85 0.68 16.51
N ARG A 410 33.14 0.81 16.19
CA ARG A 410 34.22 0.76 17.16
C ARG A 410 34.12 1.89 18.19
N GLY A 411 33.61 3.05 17.80
CA GLY A 411 33.37 4.18 18.69
C GLY A 411 32.37 3.87 19.82
N TYR A 412 31.44 2.91 19.64
CA TYR A 412 30.57 2.40 20.70
C TYR A 412 31.27 1.43 21.66
N GLY A 413 32.53 1.02 21.36
CA GLY A 413 33.32 0.11 22.16
C GLY A 413 33.22 -1.36 21.72
N LEU A 414 32.59 -1.65 20.57
CA LEU A 414 32.54 -2.99 20.01
C LEU A 414 33.84 -3.26 19.23
N ASN A 415 34.51 -4.38 19.54
CA ASN A 415 35.65 -4.86 18.74
C ASN A 415 35.15 -5.42 17.39
N PHE A 416 34.81 -4.52 16.46
CA PHE A 416 34.19 -4.88 15.20
C PHE A 416 35.16 -5.63 14.29
N GLN A 417 34.78 -6.86 13.94
CA GLN A 417 35.43 -7.75 13.00
C GLN A 417 34.48 -8.02 11.84
N GLU A 418 34.70 -7.40 10.71
CA GLU A 418 33.75 -7.35 9.59
C GLU A 418 33.28 -8.74 9.17
N GLU A 419 34.19 -9.61 8.73
CA GLU A 419 33.82 -10.96 8.25
C GLU A 419 33.08 -11.78 9.32
N ARG A 420 33.56 -11.72 10.57
CA ARG A 420 32.94 -12.47 11.67
C ARG A 420 31.48 -12.02 11.95
N PHE A 421 31.20 -10.76 11.79
CA PHE A 421 29.91 -10.18 12.22
C PHE A 421 28.92 -9.99 11.07
N THR A 422 29.34 -10.13 9.82
CA THR A 422 28.48 -9.99 8.65
C THR A 422 28.27 -11.28 7.87
N GLU A 423 29.05 -12.33 8.17
CA GLU A 423 28.86 -13.65 7.59
C GLU A 423 28.16 -14.59 8.60
N PRO A 424 27.39 -15.61 8.13
CA PRO A 424 26.70 -16.54 9.00
C PRO A 424 27.61 -17.22 10.04
N PHE A 425 27.20 -17.18 11.31
CA PHE A 425 27.97 -17.74 12.41
C PHE A 425 27.65 -19.23 12.58
N ILE A 426 28.41 -20.08 11.88
CA ILE A 426 28.21 -21.52 11.84
C ILE A 426 29.43 -22.22 12.47
N THR A 427 29.23 -22.88 13.61
CA THR A 427 30.23 -23.64 14.36
C THR A 427 29.67 -25.00 14.77
N ASP A 428 30.54 -25.92 15.21
CA ASP A 428 30.09 -27.26 15.66
C ASP A 428 29.03 -27.16 16.78
N TRP A 429 29.23 -26.28 17.78
CA TRP A 429 28.26 -26.15 18.85
C TRP A 429 26.91 -25.55 18.41
N VAL A 430 26.87 -24.70 17.40
CA VAL A 430 25.63 -24.21 16.81
C VAL A 430 24.90 -25.35 16.11
N LEU A 431 25.64 -26.14 15.32
CA LEU A 431 25.05 -27.30 14.62
C LEU A 431 24.48 -28.33 15.60
N ASP A 432 25.19 -28.63 16.67
CA ASP A 432 24.72 -29.57 17.71
C ASP A 432 23.46 -29.04 18.43
N ARG A 433 23.39 -27.71 18.67
CA ARG A 433 22.21 -27.09 19.33
C ARG A 433 20.98 -27.08 18.42
N VAL A 434 21.15 -26.78 17.13
CA VAL A 434 20.04 -26.64 16.17
C VAL A 434 19.59 -28.01 15.65
N PHE A 435 20.53 -28.88 15.26
CA PHE A 435 20.20 -30.09 14.51
C PHE A 435 20.37 -31.40 15.31
N LYS A 436 20.97 -31.35 16.50
CA LYS A 436 21.15 -32.51 17.38
C LYS A 436 21.80 -33.68 16.63
N GLU A 437 21.13 -34.82 16.55
CA GLU A 437 21.59 -36.03 15.90
C GLU A 437 21.84 -35.85 14.38
N ARG A 438 21.22 -34.84 13.75
CA ARG A 438 21.38 -34.54 12.34
C ARG A 438 22.51 -33.53 12.04
N ALA A 439 23.26 -33.08 13.04
CA ALA A 439 24.36 -32.12 12.85
C ALA A 439 25.42 -32.61 11.88
N ALA A 440 25.75 -33.90 11.89
CA ALA A 440 26.70 -34.52 10.95
C ALA A 440 26.18 -34.46 9.50
N GLU A 441 24.88 -34.74 9.28
CA GLU A 441 24.23 -34.61 7.97
C GLU A 441 24.37 -33.18 7.42
N VAL A 442 24.10 -32.18 8.26
CA VAL A 442 24.20 -30.77 7.86
C VAL A 442 25.62 -30.40 7.46
N ARG A 443 26.59 -30.80 8.29
CA ARG A 443 28.01 -30.53 8.05
C ARG A 443 28.48 -31.11 6.71
N ASP A 444 28.14 -32.36 6.41
CA ASP A 444 28.63 -33.06 5.22
C ASP A 444 27.92 -32.59 3.95
N LYS A 445 26.62 -32.39 4.02
CA LYS A 445 25.79 -32.07 2.84
C LYS A 445 25.77 -30.59 2.49
N TYR A 446 25.59 -29.72 3.47
CA TYR A 446 25.24 -28.32 3.23
C TYR A 446 26.40 -27.34 3.44
N LEU A 447 27.49 -27.76 4.11
CA LEU A 447 28.53 -26.85 4.56
C LEU A 447 29.91 -27.18 3.96
N ASP A 448 30.70 -26.12 3.76
CA ASP A 448 32.13 -26.15 3.55
C ASP A 448 32.87 -25.67 4.80
N ARG A 449 33.95 -26.33 5.18
CA ARG A 449 34.77 -25.92 6.34
C ARG A 449 35.66 -24.74 5.95
N ILE A 450 35.67 -23.68 6.75
CA ILE A 450 36.52 -22.49 6.57
C ILE A 450 37.84 -22.68 7.33
N ASP A 451 37.76 -23.06 8.61
CA ASP A 451 38.90 -23.24 9.50
C ASP A 451 38.65 -24.34 10.55
N SER A 452 39.39 -24.36 11.66
CA SER A 452 39.22 -25.36 12.72
C SER A 452 37.88 -25.34 13.41
N GLU A 453 37.17 -24.20 13.39
CA GLU A 453 35.95 -23.96 14.18
C GLU A 453 34.73 -23.57 13.35
N ARG A 454 34.93 -22.99 12.16
CA ARG A 454 33.88 -22.35 11.40
C ARG A 454 33.57 -23.03 10.08
N TYR A 455 32.32 -22.90 9.69
CA TYR A 455 31.77 -23.38 8.44
C TYR A 455 31.07 -22.24 7.67
N LYS A 456 30.87 -22.44 6.39
CA LYS A 456 30.01 -21.61 5.52
C LYS A 456 29.03 -22.50 4.76
N MET A 457 27.90 -21.96 4.36
CA MET A 457 26.99 -22.66 3.45
C MET A 457 27.68 -22.87 2.10
N LYS A 458 27.50 -24.05 1.50
CA LYS A 458 27.89 -24.29 0.11
C LYS A 458 27.10 -23.38 -0.84
N PRO A 459 27.67 -22.96 -1.98
CA PRO A 459 27.00 -22.04 -2.91
C PRO A 459 25.62 -22.49 -3.40
N GLU A 460 25.34 -23.80 -3.40
CA GLU A 460 24.05 -24.36 -3.78
C GLU A 460 22.97 -24.15 -2.71
N TYR A 461 23.36 -23.79 -1.48
CA TYR A 461 22.48 -23.69 -0.30
C TYR A 461 22.65 -22.37 0.47
N ASP A 462 23.39 -21.39 -0.06
CA ASP A 462 23.81 -20.17 0.64
C ASP A 462 22.73 -19.10 0.77
N THR A 463 21.51 -19.35 0.26
CA THR A 463 20.36 -18.46 0.45
C THR A 463 19.13 -19.23 0.91
N GLN A 464 18.24 -18.53 1.65
CA GLN A 464 17.01 -19.14 2.13
C GLN A 464 16.09 -19.59 0.98
N LYS A 465 16.06 -18.86 -0.15
CA LYS A 465 15.27 -19.27 -1.34
C LYS A 465 15.79 -20.56 -1.99
N LYS A 466 17.10 -20.77 -2.02
CA LYS A 466 17.67 -22.04 -2.51
C LYS A 466 17.25 -23.21 -1.61
N ILE A 467 17.29 -23.02 -0.30
CA ILE A 467 16.81 -24.01 0.66
C ILE A 467 15.30 -24.22 0.50
N GLN A 468 14.49 -23.16 0.39
CA GLN A 468 13.03 -23.27 0.18
C GLN A 468 12.69 -24.17 -0.99
N LYS A 469 13.41 -24.03 -2.12
CA LYS A 469 13.18 -24.82 -3.32
C LYS A 469 13.43 -26.31 -3.10
N LEU A 470 14.38 -26.68 -2.24
CA LEU A 470 14.67 -28.09 -1.94
C LEU A 470 13.50 -28.76 -1.16
N PHE A 471 12.75 -27.97 -0.41
CA PHE A 471 11.66 -28.44 0.45
C PHE A 471 10.28 -28.09 -0.10
N GLU A 472 10.16 -27.69 -1.38
CA GLU A 472 8.93 -27.18 -1.99
C GLU A 472 7.75 -28.17 -1.88
N ASN A 473 8.01 -29.47 -1.99
CA ASN A 473 7.00 -30.52 -1.92
C ASN A 473 7.02 -31.30 -0.61
N VAL A 474 7.74 -30.83 0.41
CA VAL A 474 7.86 -31.50 1.71
C VAL A 474 6.72 -31.04 2.60
N THR A 475 6.02 -32.02 3.21
CA THR A 475 4.90 -31.80 4.14
C THR A 475 5.16 -32.36 5.53
N ASP A 476 6.23 -33.16 5.72
CA ASP A 476 6.62 -33.70 7.02
C ASP A 476 7.11 -32.58 7.94
N GLU A 477 6.54 -32.48 9.14
CA GLU A 477 6.83 -31.42 10.10
C GLU A 477 8.30 -31.44 10.58
N ASN A 478 8.90 -32.62 10.76
CA ASN A 478 10.31 -32.72 11.17
C ASN A 478 11.25 -32.21 10.08
N GLU A 479 10.93 -32.49 8.82
CA GLU A 479 11.71 -31.98 7.68
C GLU A 479 11.49 -30.47 7.49
N LEU A 480 10.30 -29.94 7.75
CA LEU A 480 10.07 -28.50 7.75
C LEU A 480 10.82 -27.80 8.89
N ASN A 481 10.86 -28.39 10.10
CA ASN A 481 11.69 -27.89 11.20
C ASN A 481 13.19 -27.95 10.88
N PHE A 482 13.64 -28.99 10.20
CA PHE A 482 15.02 -29.10 9.72
C PHE A 482 15.36 -28.01 8.70
N ARG A 483 14.47 -27.73 7.74
CA ARG A 483 14.57 -26.61 6.81
C ARG A 483 14.67 -25.26 7.55
N ASP A 484 13.85 -25.05 8.55
CA ASP A 484 13.83 -23.80 9.33
C ASP A 484 15.13 -23.63 10.15
N GLY A 485 15.73 -24.73 10.59
CA GLY A 485 17.09 -24.74 11.14
C GLY A 485 18.14 -24.27 10.13
N LEU A 486 18.05 -24.69 8.86
CA LEU A 486 18.95 -24.20 7.80
C LEU A 486 18.73 -22.70 7.52
N TYR A 487 17.49 -22.20 7.57
CA TYR A 487 17.21 -20.77 7.46
C TYR A 487 17.85 -19.98 8.61
N SER A 488 17.80 -20.51 9.84
CA SER A 488 18.37 -19.86 11.00
C SER A 488 19.89 -19.71 10.88
N LEU A 489 20.61 -20.74 10.36
CA LEU A 489 22.04 -20.62 10.11
C LEU A 489 22.39 -19.45 9.19
N ILE A 490 21.63 -19.26 8.10
CA ILE A 490 21.86 -18.19 7.12
C ILE A 490 21.63 -16.80 7.72
N SER A 491 20.70 -16.66 8.66
CA SER A 491 20.35 -15.39 9.27
C SER A 491 21.10 -15.05 10.55
N ASP A 492 21.96 -15.94 11.06
CA ASP A 492 22.75 -15.72 12.27
C ASP A 492 23.97 -14.85 12.02
N VAL A 493 23.75 -13.55 11.80
CA VAL A 493 24.75 -12.50 11.63
C VAL A 493 24.51 -11.36 12.62
N LEU A 494 25.56 -10.69 13.08
CA LEU A 494 25.44 -9.56 13.99
C LEU A 494 25.07 -8.26 13.28
N PHE A 495 25.55 -8.08 12.05
CA PHE A 495 25.27 -6.95 11.17
C PHE A 495 24.90 -7.42 9.76
N VAL A 496 24.04 -6.68 9.11
CA VAL A 496 23.82 -6.78 7.66
C VAL A 496 24.57 -5.66 6.95
N ARG A 497 25.13 -5.94 5.77
CA ARG A 497 25.81 -4.93 4.95
C ARG A 497 24.76 -4.02 4.30
N ASP A 498 25.08 -2.73 4.21
CA ASP A 498 24.24 -1.81 3.43
C ASP A 498 24.20 -2.27 1.96
N ARG A 499 23.02 -2.24 1.37
CA ARG A 499 22.81 -2.76 0.01
C ARG A 499 23.39 -1.85 -1.08
N ASN A 500 23.54 -0.56 -0.79
CA ASN A 500 24.01 0.45 -1.73
C ASN A 500 25.45 0.92 -1.42
N ASP A 501 25.92 0.77 -0.17
CA ASP A 501 27.24 1.20 0.29
C ASP A 501 27.93 0.08 1.07
N LYS A 502 28.84 -0.64 0.41
CA LYS A 502 29.54 -1.79 1.01
C LYS A 502 30.40 -1.44 2.21
N GLY A 503 30.72 -0.17 2.42
CA GLY A 503 31.47 0.32 3.58
C GLY A 503 30.62 0.61 4.81
N LYS A 504 29.32 0.36 4.74
CA LYS A 504 28.37 0.59 5.83
C LYS A 504 27.63 -0.67 6.26
N PHE A 505 27.22 -0.66 7.50
CA PHE A 505 26.61 -1.78 8.18
C PHE A 505 25.39 -1.33 8.98
N HIS A 506 24.43 -2.24 9.12
CA HIS A 506 23.24 -2.08 9.96
C HIS A 506 23.20 -3.20 11.00
N PRO A 507 22.95 -2.91 12.28
CA PRO A 507 22.76 -3.97 13.26
C PRO A 507 21.58 -4.85 12.84
N ARG A 508 21.75 -6.16 12.88
CA ARG A 508 20.68 -7.09 12.53
C ARG A 508 19.61 -7.05 13.62
N ILE A 509 18.36 -6.89 13.21
CA ILE A 509 17.23 -6.79 14.14
C ILE A 509 17.03 -8.09 14.90
N SER A 510 16.68 -8.03 16.19
CA SER A 510 16.40 -9.16 17.07
C SER A 510 17.54 -10.17 17.25
N VAL A 511 18.78 -9.79 16.92
CA VAL A 511 19.95 -10.70 16.99
C VAL A 511 20.31 -11.13 18.42
N GLN A 512 19.76 -10.45 19.44
CA GLN A 512 19.98 -10.79 20.85
C GLN A 512 19.56 -12.20 21.24
N PHE A 513 18.76 -12.86 20.39
CA PHE A 513 18.27 -14.22 20.59
C PHE A 513 19.09 -15.27 19.83
N ASP A 514 20.13 -14.86 19.09
CA ASP A 514 20.89 -15.74 18.20
C ASP A 514 22.28 -16.09 18.74
N PHE A 515 22.90 -17.11 18.15
CA PHE A 515 24.15 -17.68 18.61
C PHE A 515 25.34 -16.73 18.45
N ILE A 516 25.38 -15.95 17.38
CA ILE A 516 26.45 -14.95 17.21
C ILE A 516 26.47 -13.96 18.37
N TYR A 517 25.30 -13.49 18.82
CA TYR A 517 25.22 -12.60 19.98
C TYR A 517 25.55 -13.34 21.29
N GLU A 518 25.08 -14.59 21.46
CA GLU A 518 25.43 -15.41 22.61
C GLU A 518 26.94 -15.59 22.75
N SER A 519 27.67 -15.71 21.62
CA SER A 519 29.12 -15.88 21.58
C SER A 519 29.95 -14.65 21.96
N LEU A 520 29.34 -13.47 22.11
CA LEU A 520 30.04 -12.24 22.47
C LEU A 520 30.41 -12.22 23.94
N TYR A 521 31.52 -11.56 24.26
CA TYR A 521 31.84 -11.21 25.64
C TYR A 521 30.91 -10.12 26.17
N ASP A 522 30.73 -10.04 27.51
CA ASP A 522 29.78 -9.12 28.15
C ASP A 522 30.04 -7.65 27.77
N ASN A 523 31.31 -7.23 27.63
CA ASN A 523 31.65 -5.90 27.19
C ASN A 523 31.19 -5.60 25.74
N ASP A 524 31.33 -6.57 24.85
CA ASP A 524 30.88 -6.47 23.46
C ASP A 524 29.34 -6.48 23.37
N LYS A 525 28.66 -7.31 24.17
CA LYS A 525 27.20 -7.28 24.30
C LYS A 525 26.70 -5.92 24.77
N ALA A 526 27.32 -5.35 25.81
CA ALA A 526 26.97 -4.02 26.32
C ALA A 526 27.21 -2.92 25.25
N ALA A 527 28.31 -2.98 24.54
CA ALA A 527 28.62 -2.06 23.44
C ALA A 527 27.62 -2.17 22.28
N PHE A 528 27.34 -3.41 21.86
CA PHE A 528 26.35 -3.70 20.82
C PHE A 528 24.96 -3.21 21.20
N ASN A 529 24.49 -3.45 22.42
CA ASN A 529 23.16 -3.00 22.86
C ASN A 529 23.02 -1.48 22.88
N ARG A 530 24.08 -0.73 23.27
CA ARG A 530 24.08 0.74 23.15
C ARG A 530 23.94 1.19 21.71
N LEU A 531 24.72 0.63 20.82
CA LEU A 531 24.70 0.87 19.38
C LEU A 531 23.33 0.52 18.80
N TYR A 532 22.80 -0.67 19.11
CA TYR A 532 21.49 -1.16 18.65
C TYR A 532 20.36 -0.21 19.02
N ASN A 533 20.30 0.20 20.30
CA ASN A 533 19.28 1.11 20.78
C ASN A 533 19.40 2.50 20.14
N ASP A 534 20.60 3.00 19.94
CA ASP A 534 20.80 4.28 19.25
C ASP A 534 20.35 4.18 17.79
N TYR A 535 20.75 3.11 17.08
CA TYR A 535 20.43 2.91 15.67
C TYR A 535 18.92 2.82 15.42
N PHE A 536 18.21 1.97 16.15
CA PHE A 536 16.79 1.72 15.90
C PHE A 536 15.86 2.80 16.45
N TYR A 537 16.21 3.51 17.53
CA TYR A 537 15.29 4.38 18.22
C TYR A 537 15.67 5.88 18.22
N ARG A 538 16.88 6.28 17.78
CA ARG A 538 17.29 7.68 17.83
C ARG A 538 17.98 8.19 16.58
N ARG A 539 19.04 7.51 16.13
CA ARG A 539 19.96 7.94 15.05
C ARG A 539 19.24 8.42 13.82
N ASN A 540 18.19 7.74 13.42
CA ASN A 540 17.51 7.94 12.14
C ASN A 540 16.35 8.95 12.20
N ASN A 541 15.88 9.39 13.36
CA ASN A 541 14.66 10.18 13.49
C ASN A 541 14.65 11.45 12.62
N GLN A 542 15.69 12.29 12.74
CA GLN A 542 15.79 13.53 11.96
C GLN A 542 15.97 13.25 10.46
N PHE A 543 16.70 12.21 10.13
CA PHE A 543 16.90 11.80 8.75
C PHE A 543 15.57 11.34 8.13
N TRP A 544 14.82 10.48 8.80
CA TRP A 544 13.52 10.01 8.34
C TRP A 544 12.46 11.12 8.26
N TYR A 545 12.51 12.09 9.18
CA TYR A 545 11.71 13.31 9.04
C TYR A 545 11.97 14.00 7.70
N GLY A 546 13.24 14.23 7.37
CA GLY A 546 13.64 14.84 6.11
C GLY A 546 13.21 14.02 4.88
N GLU A 547 13.35 12.70 4.95
CA GLU A 547 12.93 11.79 3.86
C GLU A 547 11.41 11.82 3.63
N ALA A 548 10.62 11.83 4.69
CA ALA A 548 9.16 11.94 4.58
C ALA A 548 8.73 13.29 3.99
N MET A 549 9.37 14.38 4.43
CA MET A 549 9.05 15.74 3.97
C MET A 549 9.44 16.03 2.52
N LYS A 550 10.27 15.20 1.89
CA LYS A 550 10.51 15.25 0.45
C LYS A 550 9.36 14.69 -0.38
N LYS A 551 8.50 13.86 0.18
CA LYS A 551 7.51 13.02 -0.51
C LYS A 551 6.07 13.34 -0.08
N LEU A 552 5.77 13.21 1.21
CA LEU A 552 4.39 13.30 1.71
C LEU A 552 3.69 14.64 1.43
N PRO A 553 4.33 15.82 1.50
CA PRO A 553 3.65 17.07 1.15
C PRO A 553 3.08 17.06 -0.27
N VAL A 554 3.86 16.59 -1.24
CA VAL A 554 3.43 16.50 -2.65
C VAL A 554 2.28 15.51 -2.80
N VAL A 555 2.40 14.36 -2.16
CA VAL A 555 1.41 13.28 -2.22
C VAL A 555 0.08 13.71 -1.58
N VAL A 556 0.13 14.32 -0.39
CA VAL A 556 -1.07 14.79 0.33
C VAL A 556 -1.77 15.92 -0.40
N GLN A 557 -1.02 16.80 -1.05
CA GLN A 557 -1.54 17.93 -1.81
C GLN A 557 -2.01 17.56 -3.23
N ALA A 558 -1.74 16.34 -3.69
CA ALA A 558 -2.15 15.90 -5.02
C ALA A 558 -3.66 15.93 -5.26
N THR A 559 -4.46 15.84 -4.18
CA THR A 559 -5.93 15.86 -4.24
C THR A 559 -6.52 16.58 -3.03
N ARG A 560 -7.84 16.78 -3.04
CA ARG A 560 -8.60 17.32 -1.89
C ARG A 560 -9.20 16.23 -1.00
N MET A 561 -8.87 14.97 -1.20
CA MET A 561 -9.35 13.89 -0.36
C MET A 561 -8.79 14.00 1.07
N LEU A 562 -9.62 13.65 2.06
CA LEU A 562 -9.15 13.53 3.44
C LEU A 562 -8.16 12.38 3.58
N VAL A 563 -6.99 12.66 4.16
CA VAL A 563 -5.91 11.68 4.30
C VAL A 563 -5.96 11.02 5.67
N CYS A 564 -6.05 9.69 5.68
CA CYS A 564 -5.88 8.87 6.87
C CYS A 564 -4.69 7.94 6.66
N ALA A 565 -3.96 7.63 7.71
CA ALA A 565 -2.80 6.75 7.63
C ALA A 565 -3.02 5.46 8.41
N GLU A 566 -2.40 4.40 7.97
CA GLU A 566 -2.07 3.26 8.80
C GLU A 566 -0.62 3.49 9.31
N ASP A 567 -0.51 3.80 10.61
CA ASP A 567 0.72 4.17 11.30
C ASP A 567 1.01 3.21 12.47
N LEU A 568 1.03 1.92 12.16
CA LEU A 568 1.23 0.83 13.12
C LEU A 568 2.64 0.22 13.02
N GLY A 569 3.02 -0.54 14.03
CA GLY A 569 4.29 -1.26 14.12
C GLY A 569 5.37 -0.46 14.85
N MET A 570 6.61 -0.56 14.38
CA MET A 570 7.76 0.16 14.95
C MET A 570 7.76 1.61 14.46
N VAL A 571 7.01 2.49 15.12
CA VAL A 571 6.78 3.88 14.71
C VAL A 571 7.88 4.80 15.23
N PRO A 572 8.68 5.46 14.36
CA PRO A 572 9.66 6.47 14.79
C PRO A 572 8.99 7.72 15.35
N ASP A 573 9.66 8.41 16.28
CA ASP A 573 9.15 9.63 16.92
C ASP A 573 8.81 10.75 15.92
N CYS A 574 9.47 10.78 14.76
CA CYS A 574 9.22 11.79 13.74
C CYS A 574 7.88 11.61 13.02
N VAL A 575 7.25 10.44 13.07
CA VAL A 575 5.99 10.16 12.36
C VAL A 575 4.84 11.02 12.86
N PRO A 576 4.54 11.10 14.16
CA PRO A 576 3.53 12.03 14.67
C PRO A 576 3.79 13.49 14.30
N TRP A 577 5.05 13.93 14.24
CA TRP A 577 5.40 15.31 13.87
C TRP A 577 4.97 15.62 12.44
N VAL A 578 5.33 14.75 11.49
CA VAL A 578 4.96 14.90 10.07
C VAL A 578 3.45 14.81 9.90
N MET A 579 2.81 13.82 10.53
CA MET A 579 1.36 13.63 10.43
C MET A 579 0.59 14.85 10.95
N ASN A 580 1.00 15.41 12.09
CA ASN A 580 0.41 16.64 12.63
C ASN A 580 0.62 17.84 11.70
N GLN A 581 1.82 18.00 11.14
CA GLN A 581 2.16 19.09 10.24
C GLN A 581 1.34 19.01 8.94
N LEU A 582 1.15 17.82 8.41
CA LEU A 582 0.39 17.57 7.17
C LEU A 582 -1.10 17.26 7.41
N ARG A 583 -1.55 17.30 8.67
CA ARG A 583 -2.95 17.03 9.08
C ARG A 583 -3.48 15.67 8.67
N ILE A 584 -2.60 14.68 8.62
CA ILE A 584 -2.96 13.28 8.34
C ILE A 584 -3.57 12.66 9.59
N LEU A 585 -4.71 11.99 9.45
CA LEU A 585 -5.37 11.31 10.57
C LEU A 585 -4.63 10.01 10.90
N SER A 586 -4.31 9.82 12.20
CA SER A 586 -3.71 8.58 12.70
C SER A 586 -4.73 7.45 12.82
N LEU A 587 -4.27 6.22 12.96
CA LEU A 587 -5.10 5.06 13.28
C LEU A 587 -4.94 4.69 14.75
N GLU A 588 -6.05 4.68 15.51
CA GLU A 588 -6.06 4.33 16.92
C GLU A 588 -6.90 3.06 17.14
N ILE A 589 -6.24 1.98 17.50
CA ILE A 589 -6.85 0.66 17.70
C ILE A 589 -7.01 0.40 19.19
N GLN A 590 -8.24 0.19 19.64
CA GLN A 590 -8.54 0.00 21.05
C GLN A 590 -7.95 -1.30 21.62
N SER A 591 -8.01 -2.38 20.86
CA SER A 591 -7.45 -3.70 21.27
C SER A 591 -5.92 -3.79 21.16
N MET A 592 -5.27 -2.84 20.48
CA MET A 592 -3.82 -2.78 20.27
C MET A 592 -3.32 -1.33 20.38
N PRO A 593 -3.24 -0.77 21.60
CA PRO A 593 -2.73 0.58 21.80
C PRO A 593 -1.28 0.74 21.31
N LYS A 594 -0.93 1.93 20.81
CA LYS A 594 0.45 2.27 20.40
C LYS A 594 1.41 2.33 21.58
N ASP A 595 0.92 2.65 22.78
CA ASP A 595 1.71 2.63 24.02
C ASP A 595 1.74 1.18 24.57
N PRO A 596 2.91 0.52 24.59
CA PRO A 596 3.02 -0.87 25.04
C PRO A 596 2.73 -1.06 26.55
N HIS A 597 2.70 0.02 27.34
CA HIS A 597 2.34 -0.01 28.75
C HIS A 597 0.82 0.06 28.99
N VAL A 598 0.06 0.36 27.94
CA VAL A 598 -1.41 0.39 27.98
C VAL A 598 -1.97 -0.88 27.36
N ARG A 599 -2.67 -1.67 28.18
CA ARG A 599 -3.20 -2.96 27.72
C ARG A 599 -4.40 -2.81 26.78
N PHE A 600 -5.21 -1.79 26.99
CA PHE A 600 -6.43 -1.52 26.23
C PHE A 600 -6.66 -0.01 26.09
N GLY A 601 -6.84 0.47 24.86
CA GLY A 601 -6.91 1.91 24.58
C GLY A 601 -8.14 2.59 25.19
N HIS A 602 -7.92 3.75 25.82
CA HIS A 602 -8.99 4.59 26.30
C HIS A 602 -9.43 5.58 25.19
N LEU A 603 -10.67 5.51 24.75
CA LEU A 603 -11.20 6.33 23.67
C LEU A 603 -11.05 7.85 23.93
N SER A 604 -11.11 8.27 25.20
CA SER A 604 -10.95 9.68 25.59
C SER A 604 -9.51 10.21 25.42
N ARG A 605 -8.54 9.34 25.23
CA ARG A 605 -7.13 9.70 25.02
C ARG A 605 -6.74 9.74 23.55
N ASN A 606 -7.63 9.32 22.67
CA ASN A 606 -7.33 9.32 21.24
C ASN A 606 -7.21 10.77 20.72
N PRO A 607 -6.23 11.06 19.86
CA PRO A 607 -6.13 12.36 19.22
C PRO A 607 -7.40 12.71 18.45
N TYR A 608 -7.76 13.99 18.41
CA TYR A 608 -8.91 14.42 17.62
C TYR A 608 -8.77 14.04 16.14
N ARG A 609 -7.58 14.24 15.58
CA ARG A 609 -7.26 13.83 14.20
C ARG A 609 -6.89 12.35 14.14
N SER A 610 -7.86 11.48 14.40
CA SER A 610 -7.65 10.04 14.33
C SER A 610 -8.87 9.31 13.79
N VAL A 611 -8.64 8.14 13.26
CA VAL A 611 -9.65 7.11 12.98
C VAL A 611 -9.58 6.12 14.13
N CYS A 612 -10.66 6.04 14.90
CA CYS A 612 -10.78 5.16 16.06
C CYS A 612 -11.50 3.89 15.66
N THR A 613 -10.94 2.74 16.00
CA THR A 613 -11.58 1.44 15.76
C THR A 613 -11.26 0.46 16.90
N PHE A 614 -12.09 -0.56 17.06
CA PHE A 614 -11.78 -1.65 17.97
C PHE A 614 -10.62 -2.51 17.44
N SER A 615 -10.69 -2.89 16.17
CA SER A 615 -9.73 -3.73 15.45
C SER A 615 -9.66 -3.34 13.99
N THR A 616 -8.82 -3.99 13.17
CA THR A 616 -8.72 -3.78 11.73
C THR A 616 -9.08 -5.05 10.96
N HIS A 617 -9.09 -4.96 9.62
CA HIS A 617 -9.26 -6.12 8.74
C HIS A 617 -8.08 -7.13 8.79
N ASP A 618 -6.94 -6.75 9.38
CA ASP A 618 -5.76 -7.61 9.59
C ASP A 618 -5.77 -8.30 10.96
N MET A 619 -6.82 -8.08 11.75
CA MET A 619 -6.95 -8.54 13.12
C MET A 619 -8.28 -9.25 13.31
N PRO A 620 -8.44 -10.06 14.39
CA PRO A 620 -9.72 -10.67 14.73
C PRO A 620 -10.85 -9.64 14.83
N THR A 621 -12.03 -10.00 14.34
CA THR A 621 -13.25 -9.21 14.59
C THR A 621 -13.53 -9.13 16.10
N LEU A 622 -14.34 -8.17 16.55
CA LEU A 622 -14.73 -8.05 17.95
C LEU A 622 -15.30 -9.37 18.49
N ARG A 623 -16.14 -10.07 17.69
CA ARG A 623 -16.72 -11.35 18.08
C ARG A 623 -15.66 -12.45 18.22
N GLN A 624 -14.79 -12.57 17.22
CA GLN A 624 -13.70 -13.55 17.26
C GLN A 624 -12.75 -13.28 18.44
N TRP A 625 -12.35 -12.03 18.65
CA TRP A 625 -11.52 -11.62 19.77
C TRP A 625 -12.17 -11.95 21.12
N TRP A 626 -13.50 -11.79 21.23
CA TRP A 626 -14.26 -12.12 22.45
C TRP A 626 -14.27 -13.60 22.75
N ASP A 627 -14.39 -14.44 21.73
CA ASP A 627 -14.54 -15.89 21.84
C ASP A 627 -13.19 -16.65 21.87
N GLU A 628 -12.08 -16.00 21.41
CA GLU A 628 -10.77 -16.64 21.21
C GLU A 628 -10.07 -17.04 22.52
N ASP A 629 -10.12 -16.18 23.51
CA ASP A 629 -9.48 -16.38 24.82
C ASP A 629 -10.34 -15.74 25.91
N TRP A 630 -11.15 -16.59 26.55
CA TRP A 630 -12.08 -16.16 27.59
C TRP A 630 -11.39 -15.54 28.80
N ASP A 631 -10.31 -16.16 29.27
CA ASP A 631 -9.55 -15.69 30.45
C ASP A 631 -8.92 -14.32 30.18
N ARG A 632 -8.38 -14.15 28.99
CA ARG A 632 -7.86 -12.86 28.52
C ARG A 632 -8.96 -11.82 28.43
N THR A 633 -10.10 -12.17 27.87
CA THR A 633 -11.25 -11.26 27.70
C THR A 633 -11.81 -10.81 29.04
N GLN A 634 -11.94 -11.73 30.03
CA GLN A 634 -12.38 -11.39 31.36
C GLN A 634 -11.41 -10.48 32.12
N ALA A 635 -10.14 -10.49 31.76
CA ALA A 635 -9.12 -9.62 32.36
C ALA A 635 -9.14 -8.18 31.81
N TYR A 636 -9.86 -7.93 30.73
CA TYR A 636 -10.12 -6.60 30.18
C TYR A 636 -11.38 -5.98 30.78
#